data_946f8e1eea2a2259726868f07b4d58bf
#
_entry.id   946f8e1eea2a2259726868f07b4d58bf
#
_cell.length_a   1.000
_cell.length_b   1.000
_cell.length_c   1.000
_cell.angle_alpha   90.00
_cell.angle_beta   90.00
_cell.angle_gamma   90.00
#
_symmetry.space_group_name_H-M   'P 1'
#
loop_
_entity.id
_entity.type
_entity.pdbx_description
1 polymer ?
#
loop_
_entity_poly.entity_id
_entity_poly.type
_entity_poly.pdbx_seq_one_letter_code
_entity_poly.pdbx_strand_id
1 'polypeptide(L)'
;MKRDIQVNDNIEEVKKEKGSLGKRILKGLGALGIYFLIFAAVITFCEIFLRFQISGKIIKMNLAFLAFVPAEAMFFAIFAGFFKNIGNKITLPILILIINIYYCVQFVYYRIFGSLFSVSMMGMGGTAVGNFFWAMEGVLIASIIFLTIFLAPTIICIFLSLVKKIKYPGYPILLHILPIFLTVGLWFAGIQGLKLIGTDRQSAYYVLTNNSSDTDTTANHLGTLATFIVESGAYYFGVGSGDNESTELVSVTKDDFELVADTPVQETVTETVEENASENDAQVEEVVEEIVYDPWIDERFDFAALAENTNDTAAKNMYTFLAEREPSYKNEYTGLFEGYNLIYICAEGFWSYACNEKVTPTLYKMQNNGIVLDNYYNSFLNTTTNGEFAFATSLWPDVSRWAMSGTDVGSFPQSAGKFMPYGLGDFFVENGVETYGFHNYYGTYYRRYLSWPNIGFENCKFMGDMKFTSTWPSSDLEMMEQSMDYYLENDRFMAYYMTFSGHGPYTSANYVARKNLDTVKELLGDELENYNNEAINYLASQYEVERSMNYLLERLEEAGKLDNTVIVMTGDHYPYYLSESGRTSLCQKEISELDQYHSTCMIYCAGLEEPIHCDEYCCNVDIVPTILNLFNIPFDSRLLMGTDVFSTDSMHTAMLYNKSFLNDKVEYNSTNHEAVWKIDTSVYCEEALDSYIKNYMALNDSYYLASINMMKYNFYLTIWKQSGLLTNEEIAAENQRAARAMEINAEQNEIEAEAERLKKEAGEAAAAEAAAQAAEEGVTE
;
A
#
# COMPACT_ATOMS: atom_id res chain seq x y z
N MET A 1 15.43 49.34 67.38
CA MET A 1 15.98 48.08 67.88
C MET A 1 15.02 46.91 67.75
N LYS A 2 13.78 46.91 68.26
CA LYS A 2 12.83 45.77 68.03
C LYS A 2 12.33 45.67 66.58
N ARG A 3 12.16 46.79 65.86
CA ARG A 3 11.76 46.81 64.43
C ARG A 3 12.89 46.29 63.49
N ASP A 4 14.15 46.59 63.84
CA ASP A 4 15.28 46.19 63.00
C ASP A 4 15.61 44.68 63.14
N ILE A 5 15.33 44.12 64.36
CA ILE A 5 15.47 42.67 64.57
C ILE A 5 14.36 41.88 63.78
N GLN A 6 13.16 42.38 63.74
CA GLN A 6 12.03 41.72 63.01
C GLN A 6 12.21 41.81 61.48
N VAL A 7 12.85 42.86 60.98
CA VAL A 7 13.20 42.99 59.56
C VAL A 7 14.37 42.07 59.18
N ASN A 8 15.37 41.92 60.02
CA ASN A 8 16.48 41.00 59.79
C ASN A 8 16.04 39.54 59.88
N ASP A 9 15.18 39.17 60.83
CA ASP A 9 14.62 37.82 60.92
C ASP A 9 13.78 37.48 59.69
N ASN A 10 12.96 38.42 59.23
CA ASN A 10 12.20 38.22 57.97
C ASN A 10 13.10 38.13 56.71
N ILE A 11 14.19 38.89 56.68
CA ILE A 11 15.18 38.81 55.56
C ILE A 11 15.95 37.45 55.60
N GLU A 12 16.29 36.96 56.77
CA GLU A 12 16.92 35.62 56.91
C GLU A 12 15.95 34.48 56.61
N GLU A 13 14.70 34.59 57.03
CA GLU A 13 13.64 33.63 56.70
C GLU A 13 13.40 33.58 55.18
N VAL A 14 13.25 34.74 54.51
CA VAL A 14 13.11 34.87 53.06
C VAL A 14 14.38 34.36 52.33
N LYS A 15 15.56 34.57 52.82
CA LYS A 15 16.82 34.02 52.29
C LYS A 15 16.88 32.49 52.48
N LYS A 16 16.44 31.98 53.60
CA LYS A 16 16.34 30.53 53.89
C LYS A 16 15.30 29.82 53.02
N GLU A 17 14.13 30.45 52.80
CA GLU A 17 13.09 29.94 51.87
C GLU A 17 13.58 29.99 50.44
N LYS A 18 14.20 31.07 49.95
CA LYS A 18 14.77 31.12 48.60
C LYS A 18 15.92 30.11 48.41
N GLY A 19 16.77 29.89 49.40
CA GLY A 19 17.80 28.88 49.36
C GLY A 19 17.23 27.45 49.36
N SER A 20 16.12 27.21 50.09
CA SER A 20 15.37 25.96 50.09
C SER A 20 14.69 25.70 48.74
N LEU A 21 14.06 26.71 48.14
CA LEU A 21 13.40 26.62 46.86
C LEU A 21 14.41 26.32 45.72
N GLY A 22 15.55 27.01 45.68
CA GLY A 22 16.60 26.76 44.68
C GLY A 22 17.17 25.34 44.74
N LYS A 23 17.38 24.80 45.95
CA LYS A 23 17.79 23.40 46.12
C LYS A 23 16.72 22.41 45.68
N ARG A 24 15.45 22.70 45.87
CA ARG A 24 14.32 21.87 45.42
C ARG A 24 14.17 21.87 43.90
N ILE A 25 14.38 23.03 43.28
CA ILE A 25 14.37 23.17 41.82
C ILE A 25 15.56 22.38 41.22
N LEU A 26 16.77 22.52 41.72
CA LEU A 26 17.95 21.82 41.23
C LEU A 26 17.78 20.29 41.34
N LYS A 27 17.22 19.80 42.45
CA LYS A 27 16.90 18.37 42.61
C LYS A 27 15.85 17.92 41.66
N GLY A 28 14.84 18.75 41.37
CA GLY A 28 13.79 18.47 40.41
C GLY A 28 14.33 18.40 38.97
N LEU A 29 15.23 19.31 38.58
CA LEU A 29 15.90 19.27 37.28
C LEU A 29 16.77 18.01 37.11
N GLY A 30 17.49 17.61 38.19
CA GLY A 30 18.23 16.35 38.19
C GLY A 30 17.33 15.12 38.02
N ALA A 31 16.17 15.10 38.67
CA ALA A 31 15.18 14.02 38.49
C ALA A 31 14.59 14.01 37.06
N LEU A 32 14.24 15.17 36.52
CA LEU A 32 13.78 15.30 35.16
C LEU A 32 14.79 14.76 34.15
N GLY A 33 16.06 15.12 34.31
CA GLY A 33 17.14 14.62 33.47
C GLY A 33 17.31 13.09 33.54
N ILE A 34 17.15 12.49 34.72
CA ILE A 34 17.21 11.02 34.89
C ILE A 34 16.03 10.35 34.17
N TYR A 35 14.81 10.84 34.35
CA TYR A 35 13.63 10.28 33.68
C TYR A 35 13.72 10.43 32.17
N PHE A 36 14.17 11.60 31.69
CA PHE A 36 14.45 11.83 30.29
C PHE A 36 15.41 10.78 29.71
N LEU A 37 16.55 10.54 30.37
CA LEU A 37 17.52 9.54 29.91
C LEU A 37 16.97 8.11 29.93
N ILE A 38 16.16 7.77 30.93
CA ILE A 38 15.48 6.46 30.97
C ILE A 38 14.57 6.27 29.77
N PHE A 39 13.69 7.24 29.49
CA PHE A 39 12.78 7.13 28.36
C PHE A 39 13.52 7.17 27.02
N ALA A 40 14.53 8.02 26.86
CA ALA A 40 15.35 8.04 25.66
C ALA A 40 16.00 6.67 25.40
N ALA A 41 16.55 6.05 26.44
CA ALA A 41 17.15 4.73 26.33
C ALA A 41 16.11 3.63 25.99
N VAL A 42 14.92 3.68 26.62
CA VAL A 42 13.85 2.70 26.36
C VAL A 42 13.32 2.84 24.93
N ILE A 43 13.00 4.05 24.49
CA ILE A 43 12.49 4.31 23.13
C ILE A 43 13.53 3.89 22.09
N THR A 44 14.79 4.33 22.26
CA THR A 44 15.88 3.95 21.34
C THR A 44 16.08 2.44 21.28
N PHE A 45 16.04 1.76 22.43
CA PHE A 45 16.17 0.30 22.48
C PHE A 45 15.03 -0.39 21.73
N CYS A 46 13.78 -0.01 22.00
CA CYS A 46 12.62 -0.63 21.37
C CYS A 46 12.60 -0.36 19.85
N GLU A 47 12.92 0.87 19.43
CA GLU A 47 12.99 1.24 18.01
C GLU A 47 14.07 0.44 17.27
N ILE A 48 15.30 0.38 17.80
CA ILE A 48 16.39 -0.39 17.18
C ILE A 48 16.03 -1.87 17.14
N PHE A 49 15.45 -2.41 18.21
CA PHE A 49 15.06 -3.82 18.27
C PHE A 49 13.95 -4.14 17.27
N LEU A 50 12.94 -3.28 17.14
CA LEU A 50 11.88 -3.45 16.14
C LEU A 50 12.46 -3.44 14.71
N ARG A 51 13.27 -2.44 14.38
CA ARG A 51 13.92 -2.32 13.08
C ARG A 51 14.79 -3.52 12.74
N PHE A 52 15.52 -4.03 13.73
CA PHE A 52 16.32 -5.25 13.56
C PHE A 52 15.44 -6.47 13.27
N GLN A 53 14.27 -6.57 13.89
CA GLN A 53 13.32 -7.66 13.62
C GLN A 53 12.67 -7.56 12.22
N ILE A 54 12.52 -6.34 11.71
CA ILE A 54 11.93 -6.09 10.39
C ILE A 54 12.97 -6.32 9.28
N SER A 55 14.17 -5.72 9.40
CA SER A 55 15.16 -5.69 8.32
C SER A 55 16.25 -6.76 8.42
N GLY A 56 16.40 -7.41 9.59
CA GLY A 56 17.48 -8.37 9.85
C GLY A 56 18.89 -7.76 9.89
N LYS A 57 19.06 -6.47 9.60
CA LYS A 57 20.37 -5.81 9.44
C LYS A 57 20.47 -4.53 10.27
N ILE A 58 21.43 -4.44 11.19
CA ILE A 58 21.67 -3.23 11.98
C ILE A 58 22.43 -2.16 11.18
N ILE A 59 23.32 -2.58 10.27
CA ILE A 59 24.29 -1.69 9.60
C ILE A 59 23.65 -0.73 8.61
N LYS A 60 22.47 -1.05 8.07
CA LYS A 60 21.72 -0.23 7.09
C LYS A 60 20.55 0.54 7.72
N MET A 61 20.50 0.70 9.04
CA MET A 61 19.42 1.43 9.70
C MET A 61 19.51 2.93 9.44
N ASN A 62 18.42 3.51 8.99
CA ASN A 62 18.27 4.96 8.95
C ASN A 62 18.21 5.51 10.39
N LEU A 63 19.19 6.33 10.78
CA LEU A 63 19.30 6.90 12.13
C LEU A 63 18.58 8.24 12.28
N ALA A 64 17.88 8.74 11.26
CA ALA A 64 17.19 10.02 11.32
C ALA A 64 16.11 10.06 12.41
N PHE A 65 15.55 8.91 12.80
CA PHE A 65 14.60 8.80 13.91
C PHE A 65 15.14 9.36 15.24
N LEU A 66 16.46 9.35 15.44
CA LEU A 66 17.09 9.91 16.64
C LEU A 66 16.82 11.41 16.82
N ALA A 67 16.42 12.10 15.76
CA ALA A 67 16.04 13.51 15.83
C ALA A 67 14.80 13.75 16.73
N PHE A 68 13.89 12.77 16.85
CA PHE A 68 12.64 12.90 17.60
C PHE A 68 12.68 12.24 18.97
N VAL A 69 13.57 11.26 19.21
CA VAL A 69 13.70 10.58 20.50
C VAL A 69 13.84 11.56 21.70
N PRO A 70 14.57 12.70 21.60
CA PRO A 70 14.62 13.66 22.70
C PRO A 70 13.26 14.29 23.04
N ALA A 71 12.44 14.61 22.03
CA ALA A 71 11.11 15.16 22.25
C ALA A 71 10.16 14.11 22.88
N GLU A 72 10.17 12.89 22.36
CA GLU A 72 9.39 11.76 22.85
C GLU A 72 9.73 11.42 24.29
N ALA A 73 11.01 11.32 24.61
CA ALA A 73 11.49 11.05 25.96
C ALA A 73 11.10 12.16 26.94
N MET A 74 11.18 13.43 26.51
CA MET A 74 10.77 14.57 27.32
C MET A 74 9.27 14.58 27.57
N PHE A 75 8.45 14.20 26.59
CA PHE A 75 7.01 14.02 26.75
C PHE A 75 6.67 13.04 27.86
N PHE A 76 7.24 11.85 27.86
CA PHE A 76 6.99 10.87 28.94
C PHE A 76 7.57 11.32 30.28
N ALA A 77 8.67 12.08 30.29
CA ALA A 77 9.24 12.63 31.50
C ALA A 77 8.31 13.65 32.20
N ILE A 78 7.38 14.30 31.47
CA ILE A 78 6.34 15.17 32.07
C ILE A 78 5.58 14.42 33.19
N PHE A 79 5.23 13.18 32.93
CA PHE A 79 4.38 12.38 33.81
C PHE A 79 5.16 11.62 34.87
N ALA A 80 6.42 11.27 34.63
CA ALA A 80 7.22 10.40 35.49
C ALA A 80 7.54 11.00 36.88
N GLY A 81 7.61 12.32 36.99
CA GLY A 81 7.92 13.01 38.27
C GLY A 81 6.70 13.62 38.97
N PHE A 82 5.50 13.25 38.56
CA PHE A 82 4.27 13.88 39.05
C PHE A 82 3.96 13.58 40.53
N PHE A 83 4.33 12.39 40.98
CA PHE A 83 4.06 11.94 42.36
C PHE A 83 5.32 12.00 43.25
N LYS A 84 5.14 11.73 44.51
CA LYS A 84 6.23 11.47 45.42
C LYS A 84 6.80 10.05 45.24
N ASN A 85 7.93 9.76 45.83
CA ASN A 85 8.74 8.54 45.63
C ASN A 85 7.95 7.22 45.48
N ILE A 86 6.92 6.96 46.30
CA ILE A 86 6.11 5.72 46.18
C ILE A 86 5.24 5.76 44.91
N GLY A 87 4.60 6.88 44.64
CA GLY A 87 3.79 7.06 43.43
C GLY A 87 4.64 6.90 42.17
N ASN A 88 5.82 7.52 42.11
CA ASN A 88 6.72 7.42 40.95
C ASN A 88 7.30 6.02 40.75
N LYS A 89 7.44 5.21 41.81
CA LYS A 89 7.81 3.78 41.72
C LYS A 89 6.74 2.96 40.99
N ILE A 90 5.48 3.44 40.92
CA ILE A 90 4.38 2.82 40.21
C ILE A 90 4.23 3.45 38.82
N THR A 91 4.26 4.78 38.77
CA THR A 91 4.03 5.53 37.51
C THR A 91 5.11 5.24 36.46
N LEU A 92 6.40 5.19 36.85
CA LEU A 92 7.48 4.97 35.89
C LEU A 92 7.38 3.61 35.15
N PRO A 93 7.21 2.47 35.86
CA PRO A 93 6.99 1.19 35.16
C PRO A 93 5.75 1.19 34.27
N ILE A 94 4.66 1.86 34.68
CA ILE A 94 3.44 1.96 33.85
C ILE A 94 3.72 2.73 32.56
N LEU A 95 4.43 3.86 32.63
CA LEU A 95 4.76 4.64 31.43
C LEU A 95 5.70 3.86 30.48
N ILE A 96 6.68 3.15 31.04
CA ILE A 96 7.54 2.26 30.25
C ILE A 96 6.73 1.11 29.63
N LEU A 97 5.78 0.54 30.39
CA LEU A 97 4.91 -0.52 29.90
C LEU A 97 4.05 -0.03 28.70
N ILE A 98 3.52 1.20 28.75
CA ILE A 98 2.77 1.78 27.62
C ILE A 98 3.64 1.84 26.36
N ILE A 99 4.89 2.31 26.48
CA ILE A 99 5.83 2.34 25.36
C ILE A 99 6.08 0.91 24.86
N ASN A 100 6.38 -0.02 25.76
CA ASN A 100 6.70 -1.39 25.37
C ASN A 100 5.51 -2.11 24.72
N ILE A 101 4.28 -1.90 25.21
CA ILE A 101 3.05 -2.44 24.59
C ILE A 101 2.88 -1.88 23.17
N TYR A 102 3.11 -0.57 22.98
CA TYR A 102 3.06 0.03 21.65
C TYR A 102 3.99 -0.69 20.67
N TYR A 103 5.26 -0.91 21.04
CA TYR A 103 6.21 -1.64 20.19
C TYR A 103 5.86 -3.13 20.03
N CYS A 104 5.26 -3.77 21.04
CA CYS A 104 4.73 -5.13 20.90
C CYS A 104 3.60 -5.19 19.87
N VAL A 105 2.68 -4.21 19.88
CA VAL A 105 1.59 -4.11 18.88
C VAL A 105 2.17 -3.92 17.49
N GLN A 106 3.12 -3.00 17.30
CA GLN A 106 3.79 -2.78 16.01
C GLN A 106 4.45 -4.07 15.50
N PHE A 107 5.17 -4.77 16.36
CA PHE A 107 5.84 -6.01 16.00
C PHE A 107 4.86 -7.14 15.61
N VAL A 108 3.80 -7.35 16.40
CA VAL A 108 2.79 -8.38 16.11
C VAL A 108 2.03 -8.04 14.84
N TYR A 109 1.65 -6.78 14.67
CA TYR A 109 0.96 -6.33 13.47
C TYR A 109 1.83 -6.54 12.21
N TYR A 110 3.10 -6.15 12.28
CA TYR A 110 4.05 -6.40 11.20
C TYR A 110 4.20 -7.89 10.86
N ARG A 111 4.23 -8.74 11.87
CA ARG A 111 4.31 -10.20 11.68
C ARG A 111 3.07 -10.82 11.03
N ILE A 112 1.92 -10.14 11.11
CA ILE A 112 0.66 -10.59 10.50
C ILE A 112 0.50 -9.99 9.10
N PHE A 113 0.74 -8.68 8.95
CA PHE A 113 0.36 -7.92 7.76
C PHE A 113 1.54 -7.46 6.89
N GLY A 114 2.79 -7.71 7.30
CA GLY A 114 4.00 -7.29 6.59
C GLY A 114 4.24 -5.77 6.61
N SER A 115 3.37 -4.99 7.26
CA SER A 115 3.46 -3.54 7.41
C SER A 115 3.25 -3.09 8.85
N LEU A 116 3.64 -1.87 9.18
CA LEU A 116 3.46 -1.29 10.51
C LEU A 116 2.01 -0.81 10.70
N PHE A 117 1.56 -0.85 11.97
CA PHE A 117 0.23 -0.41 12.34
C PHE A 117 0.10 1.12 12.25
N SER A 118 -0.80 1.60 11.40
CA SER A 118 -1.14 3.00 11.21
C SER A 118 -2.27 3.46 12.14
N VAL A 119 -2.28 4.75 12.48
CA VAL A 119 -3.39 5.37 13.24
C VAL A 119 -4.72 5.25 12.50
N SER A 120 -4.71 5.30 11.19
CA SER A 120 -5.90 5.13 10.35
C SER A 120 -6.59 3.77 10.54
N MET A 121 -5.81 2.72 10.85
CA MET A 121 -6.32 1.38 11.11
C MET A 121 -6.97 1.22 12.50
N MET A 122 -6.88 2.22 13.39
CA MET A 122 -7.49 2.15 14.72
C MET A 122 -9.01 2.01 14.65
N GLY A 123 -9.65 2.59 13.64
CA GLY A 123 -11.09 2.45 13.41
C GLY A 123 -11.53 1.02 13.07
N MET A 124 -10.66 0.24 12.46
CA MET A 124 -10.91 -1.16 12.08
C MET A 124 -10.54 -2.16 13.18
N GLY A 125 -9.93 -1.71 14.28
CA GLY A 125 -9.36 -2.58 15.32
C GLY A 125 -10.36 -3.55 15.95
N GLY A 126 -11.62 -3.15 16.13
CA GLY A 126 -12.69 -4.01 16.66
C GLY A 126 -13.05 -5.15 15.71
N THR A 127 -13.23 -4.84 14.44
CA THR A 127 -13.54 -5.80 13.37
C THR A 127 -12.37 -6.73 13.11
N ALA A 128 -11.15 -6.19 13.08
CA ALA A 128 -9.93 -6.96 12.89
C ALA A 128 -9.71 -7.97 14.03
N VAL A 129 -9.85 -7.56 15.30
CA VAL A 129 -9.73 -8.47 16.44
C VAL A 129 -10.81 -9.56 16.39
N GLY A 130 -12.06 -9.20 16.03
CA GLY A 130 -13.16 -10.16 15.98
C GLY A 130 -12.97 -11.24 14.90
N ASN A 131 -12.46 -10.85 13.73
CA ASN A 131 -12.34 -11.74 12.57
C ASN A 131 -10.98 -12.47 12.50
N PHE A 132 -9.91 -11.88 13.09
CA PHE A 132 -8.53 -12.39 12.97
C PHE A 132 -7.94 -12.89 14.30
N PHE A 133 -8.73 -12.99 15.38
CA PHE A 133 -8.23 -13.42 16.70
C PHE A 133 -7.46 -14.75 16.64
N TRP A 134 -7.93 -15.68 15.86
CA TRP A 134 -7.30 -16.99 15.68
C TRP A 134 -5.94 -16.92 14.94
N ALA A 135 -5.77 -15.97 14.00
CA ALA A 135 -4.47 -15.71 13.37
C ALA A 135 -3.50 -15.05 14.36
N MET A 136 -4.00 -14.17 15.22
CA MET A 136 -3.20 -13.51 16.25
C MET A 136 -2.66 -14.50 17.28
N GLU A 137 -3.42 -15.52 17.69
CA GLU A 137 -2.98 -16.49 18.70
C GLU A 137 -1.70 -17.23 18.27
N GLY A 138 -1.65 -17.73 17.05
CA GLY A 138 -0.47 -18.42 16.50
C GLY A 138 0.77 -17.51 16.47
N VAL A 139 0.60 -16.26 16.00
CA VAL A 139 1.69 -15.27 15.94
C VAL A 139 2.16 -14.86 17.33
N LEU A 140 1.24 -14.68 18.28
CA LEU A 140 1.60 -14.35 19.68
C LEU A 140 2.44 -15.45 20.31
N ILE A 141 2.07 -16.71 20.14
CA ILE A 141 2.83 -17.86 20.65
C ILE A 141 4.22 -17.92 20.02
N ALA A 142 4.30 -17.80 18.68
CA ALA A 142 5.57 -17.81 17.97
C ALA A 142 6.47 -16.60 18.32
N SER A 143 5.88 -15.50 18.76
CA SER A 143 6.57 -14.25 19.08
C SER A 143 6.93 -14.07 20.55
N ILE A 144 6.62 -15.02 21.44
CA ILE A 144 6.70 -14.85 22.90
C ILE A 144 8.08 -14.41 23.39
N ILE A 145 9.15 -14.89 22.76
CA ILE A 145 10.54 -14.52 23.11
C ILE A 145 10.79 -13.03 22.77
N PHE A 146 10.37 -12.59 21.57
CA PHE A 146 10.56 -11.22 21.12
C PHE A 146 9.71 -10.24 21.96
N LEU A 147 8.46 -10.60 22.26
CA LEU A 147 7.59 -9.83 23.15
C LEU A 147 8.18 -9.71 24.56
N THR A 148 8.82 -10.77 25.07
CA THR A 148 9.52 -10.74 26.37
C THR A 148 10.69 -9.76 26.32
N ILE A 149 11.44 -9.69 25.22
CA ILE A 149 12.54 -8.75 25.04
C ILE A 149 12.03 -7.31 25.00
N PHE A 150 10.93 -7.02 24.28
CA PHE A 150 10.30 -5.70 24.30
C PHE A 150 9.83 -5.31 25.71
N LEU A 151 9.33 -6.24 26.49
CA LEU A 151 8.88 -6.01 27.87
C LEU A 151 10.01 -5.94 28.90
N ALA A 152 11.25 -6.30 28.53
CA ALA A 152 12.38 -6.33 29.45
C ALA A 152 12.63 -4.99 30.16
N PRO A 153 12.56 -3.80 29.53
CA PRO A 153 12.72 -2.52 30.22
C PRO A 153 11.69 -2.34 31.36
N THR A 154 10.43 -2.73 31.13
CA THR A 154 9.39 -2.70 32.17
C THR A 154 9.72 -3.66 33.32
N ILE A 155 10.10 -4.90 33.02
CA ILE A 155 10.45 -5.92 34.04
C ILE A 155 11.61 -5.44 34.88
N ILE A 156 12.68 -4.91 34.25
CA ILE A 156 13.82 -4.33 34.94
C ILE A 156 13.40 -3.16 35.83
N CYS A 157 12.54 -2.26 35.30
CA CYS A 157 12.07 -1.11 36.08
C CYS A 157 11.22 -1.52 37.29
N ILE A 158 10.37 -2.53 37.17
CA ILE A 158 9.59 -3.10 38.26
C ILE A 158 10.56 -3.66 39.33
N PHE A 159 11.55 -4.48 38.93
CA PHE A 159 12.50 -5.05 39.82
C PHE A 159 13.29 -3.95 40.58
N LEU A 160 13.79 -2.91 39.90
CA LEU A 160 14.46 -1.77 40.51
C LEU A 160 13.52 -0.98 41.45
N SER A 161 12.22 -0.91 41.16
CA SER A 161 11.25 -0.24 42.02
C SER A 161 11.01 -0.95 43.36
N LEU A 162 11.24 -2.26 43.42
CA LEU A 162 11.18 -3.05 44.64
C LEU A 162 12.40 -2.82 45.56
N VAL A 163 13.51 -2.33 45.00
CA VAL A 163 14.73 -2.06 45.79
C VAL A 163 14.50 -0.82 46.67
N LYS A 164 14.51 -0.99 47.99
CA LYS A 164 14.22 0.06 48.98
C LYS A 164 15.17 1.25 48.90
N LYS A 165 16.44 1.03 48.50
CA LYS A 165 17.49 2.06 48.43
C LYS A 165 17.36 3.00 47.25
N ILE A 166 16.67 2.60 46.17
CA ILE A 166 16.48 3.41 44.98
C ILE A 166 15.31 4.39 45.22
N LYS A 167 15.62 5.67 45.06
CA LYS A 167 14.64 6.76 45.23
C LYS A 167 14.17 7.25 43.83
N TYR A 168 12.89 7.46 43.73
CA TYR A 168 12.22 8.00 42.53
C TYR A 168 11.67 9.39 42.86
N PRO A 169 12.53 10.43 42.82
CA PRO A 169 12.12 11.76 43.25
C PRO A 169 11.07 12.36 42.31
N GLY A 170 10.10 13.05 42.92
CA GLY A 170 9.20 13.93 42.19
C GLY A 170 9.83 15.32 42.02
N TYR A 171 9.30 16.11 41.10
CA TYR A 171 9.67 17.51 40.98
C TYR A 171 8.48 18.45 41.30
N PRO A 172 8.81 19.71 41.69
CA PRO A 172 7.78 20.72 41.95
C PRO A 172 6.84 20.91 40.75
N ILE A 173 5.56 21.20 41.01
CA ILE A 173 4.55 21.36 39.96
C ILE A 173 4.97 22.38 38.89
N LEU A 174 5.68 23.43 39.30
CA LEU A 174 6.20 24.45 38.37
C LEU A 174 7.19 23.87 37.34
N LEU A 175 7.88 22.77 37.67
CA LEU A 175 8.80 22.09 36.76
C LEU A 175 8.08 21.14 35.79
N HIS A 176 6.77 20.94 35.88
CA HIS A 176 6.02 20.19 34.87
C HIS A 176 5.69 21.06 33.62
N ILE A 177 5.75 22.37 33.76
CA ILE A 177 5.55 23.33 32.65
C ILE A 177 6.77 23.33 31.74
N LEU A 178 7.98 23.29 32.31
CA LEU A 178 9.24 23.31 31.54
C LEU A 178 9.36 22.18 30.52
N PRO A 179 9.13 20.88 30.86
CA PRO A 179 9.22 19.81 29.89
C PRO A 179 8.18 19.91 28.77
N ILE A 180 7.03 20.53 28.98
CA ILE A 180 6.06 20.80 27.90
C ILE A 180 6.69 21.67 26.82
N PHE A 181 7.27 22.81 27.21
CA PHE A 181 7.97 23.69 26.28
C PHE A 181 9.20 23.04 25.67
N LEU A 182 9.94 22.25 26.47
CA LEU A 182 11.09 21.49 25.97
C LEU A 182 10.67 20.42 24.94
N THR A 183 9.58 19.71 25.16
CA THR A 183 9.05 18.73 24.19
C THR A 183 8.77 19.40 22.85
N VAL A 184 8.03 20.51 22.85
CA VAL A 184 7.73 21.27 21.62
C VAL A 184 9.02 21.81 21.00
N GLY A 185 9.91 22.41 21.80
CA GLY A 185 11.17 22.95 21.30
C GLY A 185 12.09 21.88 20.71
N LEU A 186 12.18 20.71 21.35
CA LEU A 186 12.96 19.57 20.86
C LEU A 186 12.37 18.97 19.59
N TRP A 187 11.03 18.93 19.47
CA TRP A 187 10.35 18.51 18.25
C TRP A 187 10.72 19.44 17.08
N PHE A 188 10.61 20.76 17.27
CA PHE A 188 11.05 21.73 16.27
C PHE A 188 12.54 21.63 15.96
N ALA A 189 13.39 21.43 16.97
CA ALA A 189 14.82 21.22 16.77
C ALA A 189 15.10 19.95 15.92
N GLY A 190 14.34 18.90 16.14
CA GLY A 190 14.38 17.68 15.33
C GLY A 190 14.06 17.97 13.86
N ILE A 191 12.96 18.68 13.59
CA ILE A 191 12.57 19.10 12.23
C ILE A 191 13.69 19.93 11.57
N GLN A 192 14.24 20.92 12.27
CA GLN A 192 15.33 21.74 11.72
C GLN A 192 16.61 20.93 11.52
N GLY A 193 16.87 19.94 12.40
CA GLY A 193 17.99 19.01 12.24
C GLY A 193 17.86 18.18 10.97
N LEU A 194 16.69 17.63 10.70
CA LEU A 194 16.42 16.89 9.48
C LEU A 194 16.58 17.78 8.23
N LYS A 195 16.08 19.01 8.28
CA LYS A 195 16.23 19.96 7.19
C LYS A 195 17.69 20.29 6.86
N LEU A 196 18.55 20.34 7.87
CA LEU A 196 20.00 20.58 7.69
C LEU A 196 20.74 19.36 7.11
N ILE A 197 20.19 18.14 7.31
CA ILE A 197 20.76 16.90 6.76
C ILE A 197 20.43 16.79 5.27
N GLY A 198 19.19 17.09 4.87
CA GLY A 198 18.77 17.03 3.47
C GLY A 198 17.32 17.50 3.29
N THR A 199 17.01 17.96 2.10
CA THR A 199 15.66 18.40 1.69
C THR A 199 15.19 17.74 0.40
N ASP A 200 16.01 16.87 -0.18
CA ASP A 200 15.70 16.10 -1.38
C ASP A 200 14.59 15.06 -1.11
N ARG A 201 14.08 14.44 -2.17
CA ARG A 201 12.95 13.49 -2.11
C ARG A 201 13.26 12.23 -1.28
N GLN A 202 14.53 11.92 -1.06
CA GLN A 202 14.97 10.78 -0.24
C GLN A 202 15.17 11.15 1.23
N SER A 203 15.08 12.44 1.59
CA SER A 203 15.37 12.89 2.93
C SER A 203 14.22 12.66 3.92
N ALA A 204 14.57 12.43 5.19
CA ALA A 204 13.58 12.37 6.27
C ALA A 204 12.80 13.67 6.45
N TYR A 205 13.36 14.81 6.06
CA TYR A 205 12.65 16.09 6.06
C TYR A 205 11.53 16.12 5.00
N TYR A 206 11.82 15.64 3.79
CA TYR A 206 10.83 15.52 2.72
C TYR A 206 9.69 14.57 3.14
N VAL A 207 10.01 13.38 3.65
CA VAL A 207 9.03 12.41 4.15
C VAL A 207 8.14 13.00 5.26
N LEU A 208 8.70 13.84 6.13
CA LEU A 208 7.93 14.52 7.18
C LEU A 208 6.96 15.56 6.62
N THR A 209 7.41 16.35 5.64
CA THR A 209 6.67 17.52 5.12
C THR A 209 5.79 17.19 3.92
N ASN A 210 6.10 16.08 3.21
CA ASN A 210 5.31 15.60 2.08
C ASN A 210 4.32 14.52 2.55
N ASN A 211 3.08 14.61 2.10
CA ASN A 211 2.01 13.72 2.53
C ASN A 211 1.88 12.45 1.66
N SER A 212 2.73 12.28 0.66
CA SER A 212 2.67 11.15 -0.27
C SER A 212 3.31 9.84 0.24
N SER A 213 3.89 9.85 1.45
CA SER A 213 4.56 8.68 2.01
C SER A 213 3.62 7.81 2.83
N ASP A 214 3.72 6.50 2.65
CA ASP A 214 3.05 5.49 3.45
C ASP A 214 3.62 5.40 4.88
N THR A 215 2.95 4.62 5.74
CA THR A 215 3.33 4.45 7.15
C THR A 215 4.71 3.82 7.31
N ASP A 216 5.04 2.81 6.51
CA ASP A 216 6.33 2.08 6.65
C ASP A 216 7.50 2.96 6.24
N THR A 217 7.39 3.66 5.11
CA THR A 217 8.38 4.66 4.67
C THR A 217 8.53 5.77 5.71
N THR A 218 7.42 6.28 6.24
CA THR A 218 7.44 7.33 7.27
C THR A 218 8.14 6.84 8.54
N ALA A 219 7.81 5.63 9.01
CA ALA A 219 8.42 5.05 10.21
C ALA A 219 9.91 4.75 10.02
N ASN A 220 10.32 4.32 8.82
CA ASN A 220 11.72 4.11 8.52
C ASN A 220 12.55 5.41 8.64
N HIS A 221 11.98 6.55 8.27
CA HIS A 221 12.67 7.84 8.32
C HIS A 221 12.55 8.54 9.68
N LEU A 222 11.37 8.55 10.29
CA LEU A 222 11.09 9.36 11.48
C LEU A 222 11.12 8.57 12.79
N GLY A 223 11.02 7.26 12.73
CA GLY A 223 10.77 6.38 13.87
C GLY A 223 9.29 6.09 14.06
N THR A 224 9.01 4.92 14.59
CA THR A 224 7.64 4.40 14.72
C THR A 224 6.77 5.29 15.61
N LEU A 225 7.31 5.77 16.73
CA LEU A 225 6.57 6.62 17.67
C LEU A 225 6.33 8.04 17.11
N ALA A 226 7.33 8.62 16.42
CA ALA A 226 7.17 9.91 15.74
C ALA A 226 6.13 9.81 14.61
N THR A 227 6.13 8.72 13.86
CA THR A 227 5.12 8.44 12.82
C THR A 227 3.72 8.41 13.43
N PHE A 228 3.53 7.70 14.52
CA PHE A 228 2.23 7.68 15.23
C PHE A 228 1.77 9.08 15.66
N ILE A 229 2.69 9.93 16.12
CA ILE A 229 2.38 11.32 16.51
C ILE A 229 1.96 12.14 15.27
N VAL A 230 2.72 12.01 14.18
CA VAL A 230 2.44 12.72 12.92
C VAL A 230 1.10 12.28 12.34
N GLU A 231 0.86 10.97 12.24
CA GLU A 231 -0.41 10.41 11.77
C GLU A 231 -1.59 10.80 12.66
N SER A 232 -1.40 10.82 14.00
CA SER A 232 -2.44 11.27 14.94
C SER A 232 -2.76 12.74 14.75
N GLY A 233 -1.74 13.57 14.52
CA GLY A 233 -1.92 14.99 14.19
C GLY A 233 -2.72 15.18 12.92
N ALA A 234 -2.43 14.37 11.93
CA ALA A 234 -3.11 14.30 10.67
C ALA A 234 -4.57 13.89 10.84
N TYR A 235 -4.76 12.70 11.38
CA TYR A 235 -6.06 12.04 11.46
C TYR A 235 -7.07 12.78 12.35
N TYR A 236 -6.65 13.24 13.54
CA TYR A 236 -7.57 13.88 14.50
C TYR A 236 -7.65 15.40 14.38
N PHE A 237 -6.63 16.06 13.88
CA PHE A 237 -6.53 17.52 13.91
C PHE A 237 -6.32 18.16 12.53
N GLY A 238 -6.25 17.36 11.47
CA GLY A 238 -6.00 17.86 10.12
C GLY A 238 -4.64 18.56 9.96
N VAL A 239 -3.68 18.32 10.87
CA VAL A 239 -2.38 18.96 10.82
C VAL A 239 -1.57 18.40 9.66
N GLY A 240 -1.22 19.25 8.69
CA GLY A 240 -0.51 18.86 7.48
C GLY A 240 -1.44 18.35 6.36
N SER A 241 -2.78 18.26 6.59
CA SER A 241 -3.78 18.00 5.54
C SER A 241 -4.03 19.24 4.68
N GLY A 242 -3.38 20.35 5.01
CA GLY A 242 -3.43 21.56 4.20
C GLY A 242 -3.00 21.23 2.78
N ASP A 243 -3.71 21.82 1.83
CA ASP A 243 -3.37 21.79 0.43
C ASP A 243 -1.88 22.19 0.31
N ASN A 244 -1.01 21.18 0.22
CA ASN A 244 0.35 21.44 -0.25
C ASN A 244 0.20 21.74 -1.74
N GLU A 245 -0.27 22.97 -2.03
CA GLU A 245 -0.27 23.55 -3.37
C GLU A 245 1.13 23.55 -4.01
N SER A 246 2.14 23.13 -3.26
CA SER A 246 3.54 23.21 -3.63
C SER A 246 4.22 21.88 -3.98
N THR A 247 3.49 20.76 -4.05
CA THR A 247 4.08 19.58 -4.67
C THR A 247 3.96 19.75 -6.18
N GLU A 248 4.95 20.40 -6.74
CA GLU A 248 5.12 20.59 -8.17
C GLU A 248 5.12 19.23 -8.85
N LEU A 249 4.12 18.97 -9.69
CA LEU A 249 4.14 17.85 -10.60
C LEU A 249 5.30 18.12 -11.57
N VAL A 250 6.24 17.19 -11.62
CA VAL A 250 7.40 17.32 -12.48
C VAL A 250 7.12 16.51 -13.74
N SER A 251 7.15 17.21 -14.86
CA SER A 251 7.22 16.56 -16.17
C SER A 251 8.67 16.21 -16.44
N VAL A 252 8.94 14.95 -16.72
CA VAL A 252 10.24 14.43 -17.16
C VAL A 252 10.05 13.83 -18.54
N THR A 253 10.97 14.16 -19.41
CA THR A 253 11.00 13.66 -20.78
C THR A 253 11.93 12.44 -20.91
N LYS A 254 11.81 11.69 -21.98
CA LYS A 254 12.67 10.54 -22.27
C LYS A 254 14.17 10.91 -22.20
N ASP A 255 14.52 12.13 -22.65
CA ASP A 255 15.90 12.65 -22.63
C ASP A 255 16.47 12.78 -21.21
N ASP A 256 15.62 13.02 -20.20
CA ASP A 256 16.03 13.12 -18.79
C ASP A 256 16.51 11.77 -18.21
N PHE A 257 16.24 10.66 -18.91
CA PHE A 257 16.62 9.30 -18.54
C PHE A 257 17.72 8.73 -19.42
N GLU A 258 18.29 9.51 -20.34
CA GLU A 258 19.45 9.09 -21.11
C GLU A 258 20.71 9.11 -20.23
N LEU A 259 21.34 7.95 -20.08
CA LEU A 259 22.64 7.83 -19.45
C LEU A 259 23.73 8.07 -20.49
N VAL A 260 24.35 9.27 -20.45
CA VAL A 260 25.44 9.62 -21.34
C VAL A 260 26.76 9.17 -20.72
N ALA A 261 27.48 8.28 -21.41
CA ALA A 261 28.80 7.79 -20.97
C ALA A 261 29.83 8.89 -20.96
N ASP A 262 30.64 9.00 -19.91
CA ASP A 262 31.72 10.00 -19.77
C ASP A 262 32.88 9.77 -20.77
N THR A 263 33.02 8.55 -21.27
CA THR A 263 34.04 8.20 -22.26
C THR A 263 33.33 7.55 -23.46
N PRO A 264 33.52 8.07 -24.68
CA PRO A 264 32.96 7.40 -25.83
C PRO A 264 33.51 5.98 -25.88
N VAL A 265 32.63 4.99 -25.79
CA VAL A 265 32.99 3.60 -26.03
C VAL A 265 33.57 3.56 -27.47
N GLN A 266 34.87 3.36 -27.60
CA GLN A 266 35.46 3.04 -28.91
C GLN A 266 34.87 1.66 -29.26
N GLU A 267 33.86 1.66 -30.09
CA GLU A 267 33.50 0.46 -30.82
C GLU A 267 34.76 0.03 -31.61
N THR A 268 35.40 -1.02 -31.15
CA THR A 268 36.43 -1.71 -31.91
C THR A 268 35.73 -2.40 -33.06
N VAL A 269 35.48 -1.64 -34.12
CA VAL A 269 35.19 -2.21 -35.41
C VAL A 269 36.47 -2.97 -35.84
N THR A 270 36.46 -4.26 -35.62
CA THR A 270 37.48 -5.15 -36.21
C THR A 270 37.16 -5.24 -37.70
N GLU A 271 37.69 -4.26 -38.48
CA GLU A 271 37.80 -4.41 -39.91
C GLU A 271 38.77 -5.56 -40.21
N THR A 272 38.21 -6.72 -40.45
CA THR A 272 38.92 -7.73 -41.25
C THR A 272 38.73 -7.38 -42.73
N VAL A 273 39.71 -6.66 -43.26
CA VAL A 273 39.86 -6.49 -44.69
C VAL A 273 40.27 -7.84 -45.28
N GLU A 274 39.35 -8.53 -45.91
CA GLU A 274 39.67 -9.49 -46.96
C GLU A 274 39.23 -8.92 -48.32
N GLU A 275 40.22 -8.40 -49.07
CA GLU A 275 40.05 -8.19 -50.47
C GLU A 275 39.84 -9.51 -51.22
N ASN A 276 38.64 -9.65 -51.82
CA ASN A 276 38.52 -10.39 -53.06
C ASN A 276 37.31 -9.89 -53.85
N ALA A 277 37.65 -9.24 -54.98
CA ALA A 277 36.72 -8.80 -55.99
C ALA A 277 36.09 -9.99 -56.72
N SER A 278 34.75 -10.03 -56.86
CA SER A 278 34.09 -10.33 -58.14
C SER A 278 32.62 -10.03 -58.11
N GLU A 279 32.23 -9.09 -58.93
CA GLU A 279 31.03 -8.94 -59.74
C GLU A 279 29.64 -9.42 -59.20
N ASN A 280 28.72 -8.42 -59.15
CA ASN A 280 27.28 -8.52 -59.38
C ASN A 280 26.45 -9.40 -58.43
N ASP A 281 26.04 -8.77 -57.38
CA ASP A 281 24.64 -8.91 -56.96
C ASP A 281 24.12 -7.55 -56.42
N ALA A 282 23.15 -6.98 -57.11
CA ALA A 282 22.41 -5.85 -56.60
C ALA A 282 21.63 -6.34 -55.39
N GLN A 283 22.20 -6.15 -54.18
CA GLN A 283 21.42 -6.21 -52.96
C GLN A 283 20.38 -5.09 -53.03
N VAL A 284 19.14 -5.47 -53.23
CA VAL A 284 18.00 -4.63 -52.88
C VAL A 284 18.08 -4.50 -51.35
N GLU A 285 18.59 -3.38 -50.87
CA GLU A 285 18.30 -2.96 -49.50
C GLU A 285 16.76 -2.89 -49.45
N GLU A 286 16.17 -3.84 -48.78
CA GLU A 286 14.79 -3.78 -48.37
C GLU A 286 14.72 -2.59 -47.40
N VAL A 287 14.30 -1.44 -47.89
CA VAL A 287 13.96 -0.30 -47.04
C VAL A 287 12.75 -0.77 -46.22
N VAL A 288 13.02 -1.23 -45.02
CA VAL A 288 11.95 -1.44 -44.02
C VAL A 288 11.41 -0.04 -43.77
N GLU A 289 10.23 0.29 -44.34
CA GLU A 289 9.51 1.51 -43.98
C GLU A 289 9.22 1.40 -42.48
N GLU A 290 9.80 2.29 -41.68
CA GLU A 290 9.52 2.42 -40.26
C GLU A 290 8.05 2.76 -40.11
N ILE A 291 7.26 1.85 -39.54
CA ILE A 291 5.83 2.07 -39.32
C ILE A 291 5.71 3.08 -38.16
N VAL A 292 5.24 4.27 -38.46
CA VAL A 292 4.94 5.29 -37.47
C VAL A 292 3.49 5.09 -36.99
N TYR A 293 3.33 4.85 -35.73
CA TYR A 293 2.03 4.66 -35.09
C TYR A 293 1.49 5.97 -34.52
N ASP A 294 0.17 6.15 -34.57
CA ASP A 294 -0.52 7.29 -33.97
C ASP A 294 -0.56 7.18 -32.45
N PRO A 295 -0.43 8.28 -31.71
CA PRO A 295 -0.61 8.28 -30.27
C PRO A 295 -2.06 8.08 -29.86
N TRP A 296 -2.30 7.46 -28.72
CA TRP A 296 -3.60 7.42 -28.07
C TRP A 296 -3.92 8.76 -27.38
N ILE A 297 -4.34 9.74 -28.17
CA ILE A 297 -4.74 11.08 -27.74
C ILE A 297 -6.18 11.35 -28.18
N ASP A 298 -6.97 11.94 -27.29
CA ASP A 298 -8.30 12.47 -27.60
C ASP A 298 -8.19 13.98 -27.87
N GLU A 299 -8.39 14.38 -29.11
CA GLU A 299 -8.31 15.78 -29.54
C GLU A 299 -9.33 16.70 -28.84
N ARG A 300 -10.31 16.14 -28.13
CA ARG A 300 -11.25 16.92 -27.30
C ARG A 300 -10.57 17.56 -26.10
N PHE A 301 -9.38 17.09 -25.69
CA PHE A 301 -8.61 17.57 -24.55
C PHE A 301 -7.37 18.36 -24.98
N ASP A 302 -7.49 19.69 -25.03
CA ASP A 302 -6.35 20.60 -25.21
C ASP A 302 -5.84 21.06 -23.84
N PHE A 303 -5.01 20.20 -23.20
CA PHE A 303 -4.46 20.49 -21.87
C PHE A 303 -3.58 21.73 -21.86
N ALA A 304 -2.84 22.05 -22.93
CA ALA A 304 -2.02 23.24 -23.03
C ALA A 304 -2.89 24.51 -22.98
N ALA A 305 -3.97 24.53 -23.79
CA ALA A 305 -4.93 25.65 -23.75
C ALA A 305 -5.65 25.75 -22.39
N LEU A 306 -5.98 24.62 -21.75
CA LEU A 306 -6.59 24.62 -20.42
C LEU A 306 -5.62 25.20 -19.36
N ALA A 307 -4.33 24.89 -19.45
CA ALA A 307 -3.30 25.45 -18.56
C ALA A 307 -3.12 26.98 -18.73
N GLU A 308 -3.20 27.46 -19.96
CA GLU A 308 -3.11 28.92 -20.26
C GLU A 308 -4.35 29.68 -19.76
N ASN A 309 -5.52 29.07 -19.81
CA ASN A 309 -6.81 29.73 -19.56
C ASN A 309 -7.28 29.62 -18.10
N THR A 310 -6.60 28.88 -17.23
CA THR A 310 -6.95 28.77 -15.81
C THR A 310 -6.15 29.73 -14.93
N ASN A 311 -6.82 30.31 -13.91
CA ASN A 311 -6.17 31.08 -12.85
C ASN A 311 -5.93 30.27 -11.58
N ASP A 312 -6.40 29.02 -11.54
CA ASP A 312 -6.20 28.08 -10.43
C ASP A 312 -4.83 27.43 -10.59
N THR A 313 -3.94 27.66 -9.62
CA THR A 313 -2.56 27.17 -9.68
C THR A 313 -2.50 25.64 -9.66
N ALA A 314 -3.34 24.98 -8.88
CA ALA A 314 -3.36 23.52 -8.80
C ALA A 314 -3.86 22.91 -10.12
N ALA A 315 -4.93 23.46 -10.68
CA ALA A 315 -5.44 23.04 -11.99
C ALA A 315 -4.41 23.32 -13.10
N LYS A 316 -3.73 24.47 -13.06
CA LYS A 316 -2.68 24.78 -14.03
C LYS A 316 -1.54 23.78 -14.00
N ASN A 317 -1.02 23.45 -12.82
CA ASN A 317 0.05 22.46 -12.67
C ASN A 317 -0.38 21.09 -13.21
N MET A 318 -1.62 20.68 -12.93
CA MET A 318 -2.17 19.42 -13.42
C MET A 318 -2.31 19.41 -14.96
N TYR A 319 -2.85 20.49 -15.55
CA TYR A 319 -2.96 20.59 -17.00
C TYR A 319 -1.59 20.65 -17.69
N THR A 320 -0.61 21.36 -17.12
CA THR A 320 0.76 21.37 -17.64
C THR A 320 1.36 19.98 -17.62
N PHE A 321 1.21 19.24 -16.49
CA PHE A 321 1.67 17.87 -16.39
C PHE A 321 1.03 16.96 -17.45
N LEU A 322 -0.30 17.04 -17.63
CA LEU A 322 -1.00 16.23 -18.64
C LEU A 322 -0.61 16.61 -20.08
N ALA A 323 -0.33 17.90 -20.33
CA ALA A 323 0.09 18.37 -21.65
C ALA A 323 1.49 17.89 -22.05
N GLU A 324 2.38 17.78 -21.06
CA GLU A 324 3.78 17.41 -21.26
C GLU A 324 4.02 15.91 -21.11
N ARG A 325 3.02 15.16 -20.62
CA ARG A 325 3.13 13.71 -20.47
C ARG A 325 3.19 13.03 -21.83
N GLU A 326 4.18 12.16 -22.02
CA GLU A 326 4.30 11.32 -23.20
C GLU A 326 3.10 10.37 -23.31
N PRO A 327 2.37 10.35 -24.43
CA PRO A 327 1.26 9.43 -24.62
C PRO A 327 1.74 8.02 -24.94
N SER A 328 0.90 7.02 -24.73
CA SER A 328 1.09 5.70 -25.33
C SER A 328 0.74 5.74 -26.82
N TYR A 329 1.43 4.97 -27.61
CA TYR A 329 1.21 4.87 -29.05
C TYR A 329 0.51 3.56 -29.42
N LYS A 330 -0.22 3.56 -30.51
CA LYS A 330 -0.67 2.34 -31.17
C LYS A 330 0.54 1.48 -31.53
N ASN A 331 0.31 0.19 -31.77
CA ASN A 331 1.36 -0.75 -32.10
C ASN A 331 0.80 -1.92 -32.92
N GLU A 332 1.61 -2.90 -33.25
CA GLU A 332 1.19 -4.05 -34.05
C GLU A 332 0.08 -4.89 -33.43
N TYR A 333 -0.13 -4.79 -32.10
CA TYR A 333 -1.18 -5.51 -31.37
C TYR A 333 -2.47 -4.70 -31.20
N THR A 334 -2.52 -3.45 -31.68
CA THR A 334 -3.72 -2.62 -31.63
C THR A 334 -4.90 -3.32 -32.30
N GLY A 335 -5.94 -3.61 -31.53
CA GLY A 335 -7.15 -4.26 -32.04
C GLY A 335 -7.07 -5.78 -32.17
N LEU A 336 -6.04 -6.42 -31.63
CA LEU A 336 -5.89 -7.89 -31.63
C LEU A 336 -7.17 -8.60 -31.12
N PHE A 337 -7.86 -7.99 -30.17
CA PHE A 337 -9.10 -8.51 -29.57
C PHE A 337 -10.32 -7.60 -29.82
N GLU A 338 -10.30 -6.80 -30.89
CA GLU A 338 -11.45 -5.95 -31.23
C GLU A 338 -12.71 -6.78 -31.42
N GLY A 339 -13.76 -6.43 -30.68
CA GLY A 339 -15.04 -7.13 -30.74
C GLY A 339 -15.16 -8.35 -29.84
N TYR A 340 -14.12 -8.78 -29.14
CA TYR A 340 -14.14 -9.91 -28.22
C TYR A 340 -14.87 -9.58 -26.91
N ASN A 341 -15.22 -10.62 -26.14
CA ASN A 341 -15.66 -10.49 -24.75
C ASN A 341 -14.46 -10.31 -23.83
N LEU A 342 -14.69 -9.68 -22.66
CA LEU A 342 -13.68 -9.53 -21.64
C LEU A 342 -14.17 -10.13 -20.30
N ILE A 343 -13.34 -11.00 -19.70
CA ILE A 343 -13.44 -11.39 -18.30
C ILE A 343 -12.21 -10.87 -17.57
N TYR A 344 -12.41 -10.02 -16.57
CA TYR A 344 -11.35 -9.28 -15.89
C TYR A 344 -11.36 -9.64 -14.41
N ILE A 345 -10.30 -10.28 -13.91
CA ILE A 345 -10.27 -10.96 -12.61
C ILE A 345 -9.18 -10.36 -11.74
N CYS A 346 -9.57 -9.73 -10.64
CA CYS A 346 -8.68 -9.37 -9.55
C CYS A 346 -8.67 -10.52 -8.53
N ALA A 347 -7.58 -11.25 -8.43
CA ALA A 347 -7.49 -12.47 -7.65
C ALA A 347 -6.82 -12.23 -6.30
N GLU A 348 -7.56 -12.48 -5.22
CA GLU A 348 -7.12 -12.30 -3.83
C GLU A 348 -5.84 -13.09 -3.52
N GLY A 349 -4.77 -12.38 -3.11
CA GLY A 349 -3.50 -12.98 -2.69
C GLY A 349 -2.84 -13.87 -3.74
N PHE A 350 -3.16 -13.64 -5.03
CA PHE A 350 -2.64 -14.46 -6.12
C PHE A 350 -1.20 -14.05 -6.49
N TRP A 351 -0.36 -15.05 -6.68
CA TRP A 351 1.03 -14.89 -7.04
C TRP A 351 1.43 -15.89 -8.11
N SER A 352 2.33 -15.55 -9.04
CA SER A 352 2.74 -16.42 -10.16
C SER A 352 3.12 -17.84 -9.74
N TYR A 353 3.67 -18.02 -8.55
CA TYR A 353 3.99 -19.33 -7.97
C TYR A 353 2.76 -20.19 -7.56
N ALA A 354 1.56 -19.64 -7.68
CA ALA A 354 0.32 -20.44 -7.61
C ALA A 354 0.12 -21.30 -8.87
N CYS A 355 0.74 -20.91 -9.99
CA CYS A 355 0.65 -21.63 -11.26
C CYS A 355 1.60 -22.83 -11.28
N ASN A 356 1.09 -23.96 -10.81
CA ASN A 356 1.84 -25.21 -10.71
C ASN A 356 1.25 -26.24 -11.68
N GLU A 357 2.10 -26.81 -12.54
CA GLU A 357 1.67 -27.73 -13.61
C GLU A 357 0.85 -28.92 -13.10
N LYS A 358 1.11 -29.41 -11.88
CA LYS A 358 0.41 -30.56 -11.27
C LYS A 358 -0.82 -30.16 -10.47
N VAL A 359 -0.71 -29.08 -9.70
CA VAL A 359 -1.75 -28.66 -8.76
C VAL A 359 -2.78 -27.75 -9.43
N THR A 360 -2.33 -26.86 -10.32
CA THR A 360 -3.17 -25.84 -10.94
C THR A 360 -2.95 -25.77 -12.46
N PRO A 361 -3.22 -26.88 -13.17
CA PRO A 361 -2.90 -27.01 -14.60
C PRO A 361 -3.60 -25.99 -15.49
N THR A 362 -4.81 -25.54 -15.13
CA THR A 362 -5.54 -24.49 -15.88
C THR A 362 -4.85 -23.15 -15.73
N LEU A 363 -4.50 -22.75 -14.51
CA LEU A 363 -3.75 -21.52 -14.25
C LEU A 363 -2.38 -21.56 -14.92
N TYR A 364 -1.68 -22.69 -14.83
CA TYR A 364 -0.40 -22.89 -15.51
C TYR A 364 -0.53 -22.76 -17.03
N LYS A 365 -1.57 -23.34 -17.63
CA LYS A 365 -1.87 -23.19 -19.05
C LYS A 365 -2.13 -21.73 -19.40
N MET A 366 -3.00 -21.04 -18.64
CA MET A 366 -3.36 -19.65 -18.91
C MET A 366 -2.15 -18.71 -18.81
N GLN A 367 -1.26 -18.94 -17.84
CA GLN A 367 -0.05 -18.15 -17.67
C GLN A 367 0.91 -18.27 -18.87
N ASN A 368 1.00 -19.45 -19.50
CA ASN A 368 2.03 -19.74 -20.50
C ASN A 368 1.52 -19.76 -21.95
N ASN A 369 0.21 -19.64 -22.18
CA ASN A 369 -0.38 -19.75 -23.54
C ASN A 369 -1.27 -18.54 -23.90
N GLY A 370 -0.93 -17.35 -23.40
CA GLY A 370 -1.60 -16.10 -23.72
C GLY A 370 -0.58 -15.03 -24.11
N ILE A 371 -0.88 -13.80 -23.75
CA ILE A 371 0.12 -12.74 -23.69
C ILE A 371 0.83 -12.89 -22.35
N VAL A 372 2.13 -13.12 -22.39
CA VAL A 372 3.00 -13.38 -21.23
C VAL A 372 3.80 -12.11 -20.95
N LEU A 373 3.53 -11.47 -19.81
CA LEU A 373 4.27 -10.30 -19.35
C LEU A 373 5.41 -10.78 -18.44
N ASP A 374 6.62 -10.91 -19.01
CA ASP A 374 7.75 -11.55 -18.35
C ASP A 374 8.28 -10.75 -17.15
N ASN A 375 8.13 -9.42 -17.16
CA ASN A 375 8.55 -8.51 -16.10
C ASN A 375 7.36 -7.75 -15.47
N TYR A 376 6.27 -8.49 -15.19
CA TYR A 376 5.14 -7.93 -14.45
C TYR A 376 5.36 -7.96 -12.94
N TYR A 377 5.14 -6.82 -12.28
CA TYR A 377 5.24 -6.67 -10.84
C TYR A 377 3.89 -6.25 -10.24
N ASN A 378 3.41 -6.98 -9.25
CA ASN A 378 2.25 -6.54 -8.47
C ASN A 378 2.71 -5.45 -7.49
N SER A 379 2.22 -4.24 -7.68
CA SER A 379 2.73 -3.04 -6.99
C SER A 379 2.48 -2.99 -5.49
N PHE A 380 1.59 -3.83 -4.93
CA PHE A 380 1.05 -3.63 -3.60
C PHE A 380 1.47 -4.70 -2.60
N LEU A 381 1.71 -4.23 -1.37
CA LEU A 381 2.09 -5.06 -0.23
C LEU A 381 0.88 -5.78 0.38
N ASN A 382 -0.21 -5.03 0.61
CA ASN A 382 -1.43 -5.49 1.27
C ASN A 382 -2.59 -4.56 0.92
N THR A 383 -3.76 -4.84 1.47
CA THR A 383 -4.99 -4.06 1.27
C THR A 383 -5.56 -4.22 -0.13
N THR A 384 -6.42 -5.22 -0.28
CA THR A 384 -7.11 -5.62 -1.53
C THR A 384 -7.58 -4.42 -2.36
N THR A 385 -8.24 -3.43 -1.72
CA THR A 385 -8.79 -2.27 -2.43
C THR A 385 -7.74 -1.43 -3.17
N ASN A 386 -6.46 -1.46 -2.76
CA ASN A 386 -5.41 -0.70 -3.43
C ASN A 386 -5.03 -1.32 -4.79
N GLY A 387 -4.73 -2.63 -4.79
CA GLY A 387 -4.44 -3.35 -6.02
C GLY A 387 -5.64 -3.39 -6.97
N GLU A 388 -6.82 -3.65 -6.42
CA GLU A 388 -8.09 -3.64 -7.14
C GLU A 388 -8.35 -2.29 -7.83
N PHE A 389 -8.15 -1.17 -7.11
CA PHE A 389 -8.33 0.18 -7.66
C PHE A 389 -7.37 0.47 -8.82
N ALA A 390 -6.07 0.20 -8.62
CA ALA A 390 -5.06 0.42 -9.65
C ALA A 390 -5.33 -0.40 -10.91
N PHE A 391 -5.70 -1.67 -10.73
CA PHE A 391 -5.99 -2.61 -11.80
C PHE A 391 -7.25 -2.26 -12.59
N ALA A 392 -8.26 -1.62 -11.97
CA ALA A 392 -9.52 -1.27 -12.62
C ALA A 392 -9.57 0.17 -13.18
N THR A 393 -8.65 1.06 -12.76
CA THR A 393 -8.72 2.50 -13.11
C THR A 393 -7.43 3.05 -13.71
N SER A 394 -6.32 2.30 -13.69
CA SER A 394 -4.99 2.81 -14.05
C SER A 394 -4.56 4.06 -13.27
N LEU A 395 -5.10 4.24 -12.07
CA LEU A 395 -4.69 5.30 -11.14
C LEU A 395 -4.01 4.69 -9.93
N TRP A 396 -3.02 5.38 -9.39
CA TRP A 396 -2.42 5.00 -8.11
C TRP A 396 -3.40 5.28 -6.97
N PRO A 397 -3.66 4.30 -6.09
CA PRO A 397 -4.47 4.53 -4.91
C PRO A 397 -3.75 5.46 -3.94
N ASP A 398 -4.51 6.26 -3.19
CA ASP A 398 -3.96 7.07 -2.12
C ASP A 398 -3.58 6.20 -0.92
N VAL A 399 -2.31 5.80 -0.84
CA VAL A 399 -1.73 5.07 0.30
C VAL A 399 -1.13 6.01 1.35
N SER A 400 -1.32 7.31 1.19
CA SER A 400 -0.81 8.33 2.11
C SER A 400 -1.45 8.23 3.49
N ARG A 401 -0.77 8.81 4.47
CA ARG A 401 -1.23 8.94 5.87
C ARG A 401 -2.63 9.54 6.04
N TRP A 402 -3.15 10.17 5.00
CA TRP A 402 -4.41 10.93 5.02
C TRP A 402 -5.60 10.17 4.45
N ALA A 403 -5.33 9.16 3.62
CA ALA A 403 -6.35 8.48 2.83
C ALA A 403 -7.24 7.54 3.63
N MET A 404 -6.86 7.24 4.85
CA MET A 404 -7.36 6.06 5.54
C MET A 404 -8.10 6.44 6.82
N SER A 405 -9.41 6.64 6.75
CA SER A 405 -10.23 6.89 7.95
C SER A 405 -11.44 5.95 8.04
N GLY A 406 -11.52 5.20 9.14
CA GLY A 406 -12.69 4.38 9.46
C GLY A 406 -12.92 3.19 8.52
N THR A 407 -14.20 2.93 8.19
CA THR A 407 -14.62 1.86 7.28
C THR A 407 -14.42 2.21 5.80
N ASP A 408 -14.11 3.46 5.50
CA ASP A 408 -13.88 3.97 4.14
C ASP A 408 -12.41 3.94 3.76
N VAL A 409 -11.71 2.87 4.17
CA VAL A 409 -10.30 2.64 3.87
C VAL A 409 -10.13 2.36 2.39
N GLY A 410 -9.25 3.14 1.74
CA GLY A 410 -8.85 2.93 0.36
C GLY A 410 -9.54 3.85 -0.65
N SER A 411 -9.01 3.84 -1.87
CA SER A 411 -9.43 4.75 -2.93
C SER A 411 -10.80 4.42 -3.51
N PHE A 412 -11.22 3.14 -3.54
CA PHE A 412 -12.57 2.80 -4.01
C PHE A 412 -13.68 3.44 -3.19
N PRO A 413 -13.73 3.33 -1.85
CA PRO A 413 -14.72 4.05 -1.05
C PRO A 413 -14.73 5.55 -1.32
N GLN A 414 -13.55 6.15 -1.49
CA GLN A 414 -13.42 7.58 -1.78
C GLN A 414 -13.91 7.95 -3.18
N SER A 415 -13.77 7.06 -4.17
CA SER A 415 -14.18 7.29 -5.55
C SER A 415 -15.70 7.35 -5.72
N ALA A 416 -16.48 6.74 -4.83
CA ALA A 416 -17.95 6.64 -4.95
C ALA A 416 -18.66 8.00 -5.14
N GLY A 417 -18.12 9.08 -4.53
CA GLY A 417 -18.64 10.44 -4.67
C GLY A 417 -17.95 11.29 -5.74
N LYS A 418 -17.13 10.68 -6.61
CA LYS A 418 -16.36 11.38 -7.65
C LYS A 418 -16.83 11.00 -9.04
N PHE A 419 -16.62 11.87 -10.00
CA PHE A 419 -16.82 11.57 -11.42
C PHE A 419 -15.61 10.77 -11.94
N MET A 420 -15.83 9.53 -12.35
CA MET A 420 -14.76 8.58 -12.72
C MET A 420 -15.01 8.00 -14.12
N PRO A 421 -14.92 8.80 -15.19
CA PRO A 421 -15.29 8.38 -16.55
C PRO A 421 -14.23 7.51 -17.24
N TYR A 422 -13.11 7.23 -16.58
CA TYR A 422 -11.97 6.47 -17.08
C TYR A 422 -11.73 5.18 -16.27
N GLY A 423 -12.80 4.64 -15.66
CA GLY A 423 -12.80 3.27 -15.17
C GLY A 423 -12.90 2.27 -16.33
N LEU A 424 -12.32 1.09 -16.18
CA LEU A 424 -12.30 0.09 -17.26
C LEU A 424 -13.71 -0.24 -17.78
N GLY A 425 -14.70 -0.37 -16.90
CA GLY A 425 -16.07 -0.67 -17.28
C GLY A 425 -16.72 0.43 -18.13
N ASP A 426 -16.42 1.71 -17.84
CA ASP A 426 -16.99 2.84 -18.59
C ASP A 426 -16.62 2.79 -20.06
N PHE A 427 -15.40 2.41 -20.41
CA PHE A 427 -14.96 2.26 -21.78
C PHE A 427 -15.77 1.18 -22.54
N PHE A 428 -16.12 0.09 -21.88
CA PHE A 428 -16.94 -0.96 -22.47
C PHE A 428 -18.42 -0.53 -22.60
N VAL A 429 -18.97 0.15 -21.59
CA VAL A 429 -20.32 0.72 -21.62
C VAL A 429 -20.45 1.73 -22.77
N GLU A 430 -19.49 2.65 -22.92
CA GLU A 430 -19.47 3.61 -24.03
C GLU A 430 -19.42 2.94 -25.41
N ASN A 431 -18.87 1.73 -25.50
CA ASN A 431 -18.84 0.90 -26.71
C ASN A 431 -20.03 -0.07 -26.82
N GLY A 432 -21.08 0.14 -26.01
CA GLY A 432 -22.35 -0.59 -26.09
C GLY A 432 -22.24 -2.04 -25.58
N VAL A 433 -21.28 -2.35 -24.71
CA VAL A 433 -21.10 -3.66 -24.10
C VAL A 433 -21.73 -3.65 -22.71
N GLU A 434 -22.54 -4.66 -22.40
CA GLU A 434 -23.07 -4.84 -21.06
C GLU A 434 -21.96 -5.29 -20.09
N THR A 435 -21.90 -4.65 -18.92
CA THR A 435 -20.88 -4.87 -17.91
C THR A 435 -21.46 -5.46 -16.63
N TYR A 436 -20.68 -6.31 -16.00
CA TYR A 436 -21.03 -7.05 -14.79
C TYR A 436 -19.91 -6.99 -13.76
N GLY A 437 -20.29 -7.05 -12.46
CA GLY A 437 -19.33 -7.14 -11.37
C GLY A 437 -19.77 -8.20 -10.35
N PHE A 438 -18.86 -9.10 -9.96
CA PHE A 438 -19.13 -10.22 -9.05
C PHE A 438 -18.14 -10.30 -7.92
N HIS A 439 -18.65 -10.46 -6.67
CA HIS A 439 -17.82 -10.70 -5.50
C HIS A 439 -18.52 -11.62 -4.51
N ASN A 440 -17.82 -12.62 -4.05
CA ASN A 440 -18.29 -13.60 -3.07
C ASN A 440 -18.17 -13.15 -1.62
N TYR A 441 -18.21 -11.83 -1.40
CA TYR A 441 -18.33 -11.20 -0.10
C TYR A 441 -19.32 -10.02 -0.15
N TYR A 442 -19.50 -9.29 0.95
CA TYR A 442 -20.45 -8.20 1.04
C TYR A 442 -20.02 -6.97 0.24
N GLY A 443 -20.93 -6.43 -0.57
CA GLY A 443 -20.69 -5.20 -1.34
C GLY A 443 -20.47 -3.96 -0.48
N THR A 444 -20.91 -3.98 0.78
CA THR A 444 -20.64 -2.93 1.76
C THR A 444 -19.16 -2.86 2.17
N TYR A 445 -18.44 -3.98 2.05
CA TYR A 445 -17.01 -4.00 2.30
C TYR A 445 -16.29 -3.24 1.18
N TYR A 446 -15.47 -2.24 1.53
CA TYR A 446 -14.88 -1.26 0.62
C TYR A 446 -15.90 -0.50 -0.24
N ARG A 447 -17.17 -0.45 0.14
CA ARG A 447 -18.25 0.27 -0.58
C ARG A 447 -18.36 -0.09 -2.07
N ARG A 448 -18.05 -1.32 -2.45
CA ARG A 448 -18.06 -1.79 -3.84
C ARG A 448 -19.41 -1.58 -4.53
N TYR A 449 -20.52 -1.70 -3.79
CA TYR A 449 -21.87 -1.44 -4.30
C TYR A 449 -22.10 0.02 -4.76
N LEU A 450 -21.23 0.97 -4.38
CA LEU A 450 -21.23 2.36 -4.84
C LEU A 450 -20.10 2.64 -5.84
N SER A 451 -18.90 2.11 -5.59
CA SER A 451 -17.71 2.44 -6.37
C SER A 451 -17.63 1.67 -7.68
N TRP A 452 -18.05 0.41 -7.73
CA TRP A 452 -18.02 -0.36 -8.97
C TRP A 452 -18.96 0.17 -10.06
N PRO A 453 -20.25 0.48 -9.78
CA PRO A 453 -21.08 1.15 -10.79
C PRO A 453 -20.51 2.49 -11.24
N ASN A 454 -19.71 3.17 -10.40
CA ASN A 454 -19.10 4.46 -10.70
C ASN A 454 -17.86 4.38 -11.61
N ILE A 455 -17.39 3.18 -11.92
CA ILE A 455 -16.32 2.89 -12.89
C ILE A 455 -16.80 1.95 -13.99
N GLY A 456 -18.13 1.93 -14.23
CA GLY A 456 -18.77 1.25 -15.34
C GLY A 456 -19.07 -0.24 -15.13
N PHE A 457 -18.98 -0.81 -13.92
CA PHE A 457 -19.48 -2.17 -13.66
C PHE A 457 -20.95 -2.11 -13.22
N GLU A 458 -21.88 -2.10 -14.19
CA GLU A 458 -23.27 -1.72 -13.93
C GLU A 458 -24.09 -2.81 -13.22
N ASN A 459 -23.92 -4.08 -13.59
CA ASN A 459 -24.73 -5.20 -13.11
C ASN A 459 -24.01 -5.97 -11.99
N CYS A 460 -23.84 -5.31 -10.83
CA CYS A 460 -23.10 -5.90 -9.71
C CYS A 460 -23.92 -6.91 -8.90
N LYS A 461 -23.29 -8.03 -8.50
CA LYS A 461 -23.83 -9.06 -7.61
C LYS A 461 -22.83 -9.37 -6.50
N PHE A 462 -23.33 -9.40 -5.27
CA PHE A 462 -22.55 -9.62 -4.06
C PHE A 462 -23.10 -10.77 -3.23
N MET A 463 -22.44 -11.08 -2.11
CA MET A 463 -23.03 -11.94 -1.09
C MET A 463 -24.39 -11.38 -0.63
N GLY A 464 -25.44 -12.20 -0.73
CA GLY A 464 -26.82 -11.77 -0.52
C GLY A 464 -27.64 -11.84 -1.82
N ASP A 465 -27.07 -11.45 -2.97
CA ASP A 465 -27.64 -11.70 -4.30
C ASP A 465 -27.37 -13.13 -4.75
N MET A 466 -26.19 -13.65 -4.41
CA MET A 466 -25.74 -15.03 -4.60
C MET A 466 -25.70 -15.77 -3.26
N LYS A 467 -25.80 -17.12 -3.30
CA LYS A 467 -25.83 -17.97 -2.12
C LYS A 467 -24.53 -18.73 -1.97
N PHE A 468 -23.82 -18.49 -0.89
CA PHE A 468 -22.57 -19.16 -0.58
C PHE A 468 -22.68 -20.07 0.64
N THR A 469 -21.90 -21.13 0.65
CA THR A 469 -21.63 -21.86 1.88
C THR A 469 -21.02 -20.90 2.91
N SER A 470 -21.59 -20.89 4.13
CA SER A 470 -21.13 -19.96 5.18
C SER A 470 -19.76 -20.36 5.71
N THR A 471 -18.72 -19.91 5.04
CA THR A 471 -17.32 -20.20 5.35
C THR A 471 -16.46 -18.93 5.23
N TRP A 472 -15.24 -18.98 5.76
CA TRP A 472 -14.23 -17.95 5.57
C TRP A 472 -12.92 -18.58 5.07
N PRO A 473 -12.39 -18.14 3.94
CA PRO A 473 -13.05 -17.34 2.90
C PRO A 473 -14.18 -18.10 2.18
N SER A 474 -15.00 -17.38 1.39
CA SER A 474 -16.02 -17.97 0.53
C SER A 474 -15.40 -18.56 -0.74
N SER A 475 -16.09 -19.53 -1.36
CA SER A 475 -15.60 -20.23 -2.55
C SER A 475 -15.74 -19.41 -3.83
N ASP A 476 -14.67 -19.27 -4.61
CA ASP A 476 -14.69 -18.66 -5.94
C ASP A 476 -15.39 -19.56 -6.97
N LEU A 477 -15.30 -20.89 -6.79
CA LEU A 477 -16.06 -21.80 -7.64
C LEU A 477 -17.57 -21.60 -7.49
N GLU A 478 -18.07 -21.48 -6.23
CA GLU A 478 -19.49 -21.19 -6.00
C GLU A 478 -19.91 -19.84 -6.61
N MET A 479 -19.00 -18.86 -6.69
CA MET A 479 -19.26 -17.58 -7.37
C MET A 479 -19.37 -17.77 -8.89
N MET A 480 -18.45 -18.50 -9.52
CA MET A 480 -18.49 -18.77 -10.96
C MET A 480 -19.75 -19.54 -11.34
N GLU A 481 -20.11 -20.59 -10.59
CA GLU A 481 -21.29 -21.41 -10.82
C GLU A 481 -22.59 -20.61 -10.82
N GLN A 482 -22.66 -19.51 -10.07
CA GLN A 482 -23.87 -18.71 -9.92
C GLN A 482 -23.88 -17.44 -10.79
N SER A 483 -22.72 -16.99 -11.26
CA SER A 483 -22.61 -15.69 -11.95
C SER A 483 -22.62 -15.78 -13.47
N MET A 484 -22.11 -16.87 -14.04
CA MET A 484 -21.92 -16.94 -15.49
C MET A 484 -23.24 -16.88 -16.30
N ASP A 485 -24.34 -17.41 -15.77
CA ASP A 485 -25.64 -17.36 -16.43
C ASP A 485 -26.20 -15.95 -16.58
N TYR A 486 -25.64 -14.93 -15.87
CA TYR A 486 -26.08 -13.55 -16.05
C TYR A 486 -25.63 -12.92 -17.39
N TYR A 487 -24.53 -13.42 -17.98
CA TYR A 487 -23.93 -12.78 -19.16
C TYR A 487 -23.65 -13.71 -20.34
N LEU A 488 -23.62 -15.04 -20.14
CA LEU A 488 -23.24 -15.98 -21.20
C LEU A 488 -24.18 -15.97 -22.42
N GLU A 489 -25.44 -15.57 -22.25
CA GLU A 489 -26.40 -15.47 -23.36
C GLU A 489 -26.25 -14.17 -24.19
N ASN A 490 -25.50 -13.17 -23.68
CA ASN A 490 -25.30 -11.91 -24.38
C ASN A 490 -24.34 -12.08 -25.57
N ASP A 491 -24.57 -11.36 -26.64
CA ASP A 491 -23.69 -11.37 -27.82
C ASP A 491 -22.27 -10.92 -27.44
N ARG A 492 -22.18 -9.81 -26.67
CA ARG A 492 -20.95 -9.26 -26.11
C ARG A 492 -21.15 -8.92 -24.64
N PHE A 493 -20.12 -9.13 -23.84
CA PHE A 493 -20.12 -8.81 -22.42
C PHE A 493 -18.71 -8.46 -21.90
N MET A 494 -18.69 -7.71 -20.82
CA MET A 494 -17.54 -7.58 -19.93
C MET A 494 -17.94 -8.00 -18.52
N ALA A 495 -17.21 -8.95 -17.91
CA ALA A 495 -17.45 -9.43 -16.55
C ALA A 495 -16.23 -9.21 -15.68
N TYR A 496 -16.40 -8.45 -14.60
CA TYR A 496 -15.39 -8.22 -13.57
C TYR A 496 -15.61 -9.16 -12.39
N TYR A 497 -14.52 -9.76 -11.90
CA TYR A 497 -14.53 -10.64 -10.74
C TYR A 497 -13.50 -10.19 -9.72
N MET A 498 -13.92 -9.99 -8.47
CA MET A 498 -13.04 -9.94 -7.32
C MET A 498 -13.15 -11.25 -6.54
N THR A 499 -12.08 -12.06 -6.53
CA THR A 499 -12.09 -13.35 -5.88
C THR A 499 -11.84 -13.26 -4.38
N PHE A 500 -11.94 -14.37 -3.65
CA PHE A 500 -11.75 -14.36 -2.21
C PHE A 500 -11.10 -15.65 -1.66
N SER A 501 -11.16 -16.76 -2.38
CA SER A 501 -10.62 -18.06 -1.92
C SER A 501 -9.14 -18.03 -1.58
N GLY A 502 -8.38 -17.18 -2.27
CA GLY A 502 -6.94 -17.00 -2.07
C GLY A 502 -6.54 -16.31 -0.77
N HIS A 503 -7.51 -15.75 0.01
CA HIS A 503 -7.24 -14.98 1.21
C HIS A 503 -6.53 -15.81 2.30
N GLY A 504 -5.49 -15.21 2.91
CA GLY A 504 -4.82 -15.83 4.05
C GLY A 504 -5.69 -15.92 5.30
N PRO A 505 -5.15 -16.51 6.35
CA PRO A 505 -3.83 -17.10 6.45
C PRO A 505 -3.78 -18.53 5.90
N TYR A 506 -2.60 -18.91 5.47
CA TYR A 506 -2.37 -20.19 4.83
C TYR A 506 -2.09 -21.28 5.87
N THR A 507 -3.15 -21.65 6.59
CA THR A 507 -3.15 -22.64 7.67
C THR A 507 -4.41 -23.50 7.60
N SER A 508 -4.45 -24.58 8.39
CA SER A 508 -5.64 -25.43 8.52
C SER A 508 -6.88 -24.72 9.12
N ALA A 509 -6.74 -23.50 9.64
CA ALA A 509 -7.86 -22.68 10.08
C ALA A 509 -8.65 -22.10 8.89
N ASN A 510 -7.97 -21.84 7.76
CA ASN A 510 -8.63 -21.47 6.50
C ASN A 510 -9.48 -22.64 5.97
N TYR A 511 -10.77 -22.37 5.78
CA TYR A 511 -11.70 -23.42 5.35
C TYR A 511 -11.38 -23.94 3.95
N VAL A 512 -11.09 -23.03 3.00
CA VAL A 512 -10.82 -23.37 1.60
C VAL A 512 -9.53 -24.18 1.49
N ALA A 513 -8.46 -23.74 2.15
CA ALA A 513 -7.20 -24.47 2.21
C ALA A 513 -7.41 -25.86 2.80
N ARG A 514 -8.12 -25.98 3.93
CA ARG A 514 -8.41 -27.27 4.59
C ARG A 514 -9.24 -28.20 3.72
N LYS A 515 -10.26 -27.66 3.00
CA LYS A 515 -11.12 -28.42 2.09
C LYS A 515 -10.31 -29.11 0.99
N ASN A 516 -9.32 -28.42 0.45
CA ASN A 516 -8.54 -28.84 -0.72
C ASN A 516 -7.21 -29.52 -0.36
N LEU A 517 -6.81 -29.51 0.93
CA LEU A 517 -5.47 -29.88 1.39
C LEU A 517 -5.05 -31.31 0.98
N ASP A 518 -5.93 -32.29 1.15
CA ASP A 518 -5.60 -33.69 0.85
C ASP A 518 -5.46 -33.91 -0.65
N THR A 519 -6.30 -33.28 -1.46
CA THR A 519 -6.20 -33.32 -2.92
C THR A 519 -4.86 -32.71 -3.40
N VAL A 520 -4.47 -31.56 -2.86
CA VAL A 520 -3.22 -30.91 -3.23
C VAL A 520 -2.00 -31.74 -2.85
N LYS A 521 -2.02 -32.37 -1.67
CA LYS A 521 -0.96 -33.34 -1.26
C LYS A 521 -0.85 -34.53 -2.19
N GLU A 522 -2.00 -35.07 -2.64
CA GLU A 522 -2.03 -36.16 -3.60
C GLU A 522 -1.47 -35.73 -4.97
N LEU A 523 -1.85 -34.55 -5.46
CA LEU A 523 -1.37 -34.01 -6.73
C LEU A 523 0.15 -33.71 -6.72
N LEU A 524 0.67 -33.19 -5.61
CA LEU A 524 2.11 -32.97 -5.44
C LEU A 524 2.92 -34.26 -5.44
N GLY A 525 2.35 -35.36 -4.91
CA GLY A 525 3.00 -36.67 -4.90
C GLY A 525 4.41 -36.61 -4.28
N ASP A 526 5.42 -37.06 -5.04
CA ASP A 526 6.82 -37.06 -4.58
C ASP A 526 7.42 -35.64 -4.36
N GLU A 527 6.81 -34.61 -4.93
CA GLU A 527 7.27 -33.20 -4.72
C GLU A 527 6.79 -32.60 -3.38
N LEU A 528 5.89 -33.28 -2.68
CA LEU A 528 5.32 -32.79 -1.42
C LEU A 528 6.40 -32.45 -0.37
N GLU A 529 7.50 -33.23 -0.34
CA GLU A 529 8.59 -33.01 0.60
C GLU A 529 9.39 -31.69 0.36
N ASN A 530 9.25 -31.10 -0.82
CA ASN A 530 9.89 -29.83 -1.17
C ASN A 530 9.16 -28.63 -0.55
N TYR A 531 7.90 -28.80 -0.14
CA TYR A 531 7.05 -27.73 0.33
C TYR A 531 6.80 -27.80 1.84
N ASN A 532 6.88 -26.68 2.53
CA ASN A 532 6.47 -26.58 3.92
C ASN A 532 4.94 -26.45 4.05
N ASN A 533 4.43 -26.54 5.28
CA ASN A 533 2.99 -26.49 5.51
C ASN A 533 2.32 -25.19 5.06
N GLU A 534 3.00 -24.03 5.13
CA GLU A 534 2.44 -22.76 4.67
C GLU A 534 2.28 -22.76 3.14
N ALA A 535 3.31 -23.16 2.41
CA ALA A 535 3.28 -23.27 0.95
C ALA A 535 2.21 -24.25 0.46
N ILE A 536 2.06 -25.41 1.12
CA ILE A 536 1.02 -26.39 0.78
C ILE A 536 -0.39 -25.82 1.04
N ASN A 537 -0.61 -25.11 2.16
CA ASN A 537 -1.90 -24.49 2.45
C ASN A 537 -2.19 -23.31 1.48
N TYR A 538 -1.17 -22.57 1.06
CA TYR A 538 -1.31 -21.57 0.02
C TYR A 538 -1.78 -22.21 -1.30
N LEU A 539 -1.07 -23.23 -1.78
CA LEU A 539 -1.48 -23.98 -2.98
C LEU A 539 -2.89 -24.55 -2.84
N ALA A 540 -3.26 -25.01 -1.64
CA ALA A 540 -4.60 -25.53 -1.38
C ALA A 540 -5.70 -24.44 -1.40
N SER A 541 -5.37 -23.21 -1.04
CA SER A 541 -6.30 -22.07 -1.20
C SER A 541 -6.42 -21.67 -2.68
N GLN A 542 -5.33 -21.64 -3.43
CA GLN A 542 -5.30 -21.31 -4.85
C GLN A 542 -5.88 -22.44 -5.73
N TYR A 543 -5.94 -23.67 -5.24
CA TYR A 543 -6.63 -24.76 -5.92
C TYR A 543 -8.14 -24.53 -6.07
N GLU A 544 -8.76 -23.73 -5.21
CA GLU A 544 -10.14 -23.31 -5.41
C GLU A 544 -10.27 -22.31 -6.59
N VAL A 545 -9.28 -21.44 -6.76
CA VAL A 545 -9.18 -20.54 -7.93
C VAL A 545 -8.95 -21.38 -9.20
N GLU A 546 -8.08 -22.39 -9.17
CA GLU A 546 -7.91 -23.36 -10.27
C GLU A 546 -9.24 -23.96 -10.70
N ARG A 547 -10.01 -24.49 -9.74
CA ARG A 547 -11.32 -25.10 -10.01
C ARG A 547 -12.31 -24.11 -10.61
N SER A 548 -12.29 -22.86 -10.16
CA SER A 548 -13.14 -21.82 -10.70
C SER A 548 -12.75 -21.43 -12.13
N MET A 549 -11.47 -21.39 -12.45
CA MET A 549 -10.99 -21.14 -13.81
C MET A 549 -11.25 -22.29 -14.75
N ASN A 550 -11.07 -23.53 -14.30
CA ASN A 550 -11.44 -24.69 -15.11
C ASN A 550 -12.94 -24.67 -15.46
N TYR A 551 -13.80 -24.44 -14.46
CA TYR A 551 -15.24 -24.30 -14.67
C TYR A 551 -15.57 -23.17 -15.65
N LEU A 552 -14.93 -22.02 -15.52
CA LEU A 552 -15.07 -20.87 -16.42
C LEU A 552 -14.77 -21.25 -17.88
N LEU A 553 -13.63 -21.92 -18.13
CA LEU A 553 -13.25 -22.33 -19.48
C LEU A 553 -14.24 -23.37 -20.06
N GLU A 554 -14.65 -24.35 -19.27
CA GLU A 554 -15.65 -25.36 -19.67
C GLU A 554 -16.98 -24.70 -20.07
N ARG A 555 -17.48 -23.73 -19.29
CA ARG A 555 -18.73 -23.05 -19.57
C ARG A 555 -18.63 -22.12 -20.79
N LEU A 556 -17.48 -21.47 -21.00
CA LEU A 556 -17.24 -20.68 -22.22
C LEU A 556 -17.18 -21.55 -23.46
N GLU A 557 -16.59 -22.76 -23.37
CA GLU A 557 -16.55 -23.74 -24.46
C GLU A 557 -17.97 -24.24 -24.79
N GLU A 558 -18.75 -24.62 -23.75
CA GLU A 558 -20.14 -25.03 -23.91
C GLU A 558 -21.01 -23.94 -24.58
N ALA A 559 -20.76 -22.67 -24.27
CA ALA A 559 -21.44 -21.53 -24.86
C ALA A 559 -20.91 -21.15 -26.26
N GLY A 560 -19.84 -21.79 -26.74
CA GLY A 560 -19.16 -21.46 -28.00
C GLY A 560 -18.50 -20.07 -28.00
N LYS A 561 -18.06 -19.61 -26.83
CA LYS A 561 -17.45 -18.28 -26.61
C LYS A 561 -15.98 -18.33 -26.17
N LEU A 562 -15.40 -19.51 -26.02
CA LEU A 562 -14.04 -19.68 -25.50
C LEU A 562 -13.00 -18.97 -26.38
N ASP A 563 -13.11 -19.10 -27.71
CA ASP A 563 -12.12 -18.57 -28.65
C ASP A 563 -12.21 -17.06 -28.85
N ASN A 564 -13.33 -16.42 -28.47
CA ASN A 564 -13.56 -14.99 -28.59
C ASN A 564 -13.78 -14.27 -27.24
N THR A 565 -13.23 -14.86 -26.17
CA THR A 565 -13.24 -14.26 -24.84
C THR A 565 -11.80 -14.13 -24.33
N VAL A 566 -11.41 -12.93 -23.99
CA VAL A 566 -10.15 -12.62 -23.34
C VAL A 566 -10.35 -12.69 -21.83
N ILE A 567 -9.49 -13.43 -21.15
CA ILE A 567 -9.48 -13.55 -19.69
C ILE A 567 -8.20 -12.88 -19.17
N VAL A 568 -8.39 -11.78 -18.44
CA VAL A 568 -7.30 -11.05 -17.79
C VAL A 568 -7.34 -11.35 -16.31
N MET A 569 -6.25 -11.80 -15.73
CA MET A 569 -6.20 -12.16 -14.31
C MET A 569 -4.85 -11.80 -13.69
N THR A 570 -4.88 -11.07 -12.58
CA THR A 570 -3.72 -10.84 -11.72
C THR A 570 -4.12 -10.77 -10.26
N GLY A 571 -3.11 -10.77 -9.35
CA GLY A 571 -3.34 -10.56 -7.91
C GLY A 571 -3.64 -9.11 -7.55
N ASP A 572 -4.35 -8.89 -6.45
CA ASP A 572 -4.50 -7.59 -5.81
C ASP A 572 -3.22 -7.15 -5.08
N HIS A 573 -2.50 -8.09 -4.49
CA HIS A 573 -1.22 -7.96 -3.82
C HIS A 573 -0.51 -9.32 -3.72
N TYR A 574 0.78 -9.33 -3.34
CA TYR A 574 1.44 -10.60 -3.07
C TYR A 574 0.89 -11.26 -1.78
N PRO A 575 1.05 -12.58 -1.58
CA PRO A 575 0.49 -13.28 -0.43
C PRO A 575 1.27 -12.99 0.87
N TYR A 576 1.09 -11.80 1.45
CA TYR A 576 1.81 -11.29 2.62
C TYR A 576 1.61 -12.13 3.90
N TYR A 577 0.59 -12.98 3.94
CA TYR A 577 0.42 -13.94 5.03
C TYR A 577 1.43 -15.10 4.99
N LEU A 578 2.16 -15.32 3.90
CA LEU A 578 3.27 -16.25 3.88
C LEU A 578 4.47 -15.66 4.62
N SER A 579 5.01 -16.42 5.58
CA SER A 579 6.30 -16.09 6.18
C SER A 579 7.42 -16.14 5.13
N GLU A 580 8.58 -15.57 5.43
CA GLU A 580 9.76 -15.68 4.57
C GLU A 580 10.08 -17.16 4.25
N SER A 581 9.99 -18.03 5.25
CA SER A 581 10.14 -19.49 5.05
C SER A 581 9.05 -20.07 4.15
N GLY A 582 7.81 -19.58 4.26
CA GLY A 582 6.70 -19.97 3.40
C GLY A 582 6.94 -19.57 1.95
N ARG A 583 7.36 -18.33 1.73
CA ARG A 583 7.70 -17.82 0.39
C ARG A 583 8.87 -18.55 -0.23
N THR A 584 10.00 -18.71 0.50
CA THR A 584 11.17 -19.46 0.03
C THR A 584 10.80 -20.89 -0.33
N SER A 585 9.95 -21.54 0.48
CA SER A 585 9.48 -22.90 0.20
C SER A 585 8.58 -22.96 -1.03
N LEU A 586 7.67 -21.99 -1.21
CA LEU A 586 6.80 -21.93 -2.38
C LEU A 586 7.58 -21.67 -3.67
N CYS A 587 8.52 -20.71 -3.63
CA CYS A 587 9.34 -20.34 -4.79
C CYS A 587 10.48 -21.31 -5.08
N GLN A 588 10.82 -22.23 -4.16
CA GLN A 588 11.97 -23.13 -4.24
C GLN A 588 13.32 -22.37 -4.39
N LYS A 589 13.36 -21.10 -4.01
CA LYS A 589 14.54 -20.23 -4.02
C LYS A 589 14.41 -19.12 -2.99
N GLU A 590 15.52 -18.55 -2.58
CA GLU A 590 15.50 -17.27 -1.84
C GLU A 590 15.11 -16.15 -2.79
N ILE A 591 14.31 -15.22 -2.31
CA ILE A 591 13.83 -14.06 -3.07
C ILE A 591 14.25 -12.77 -2.37
N SER A 592 14.57 -11.74 -3.15
CA SER A 592 14.88 -10.39 -2.64
C SER A 592 13.63 -9.67 -2.14
N GLU A 593 13.84 -8.51 -1.49
CA GLU A 593 12.73 -7.65 -1.06
C GLU A 593 11.89 -7.13 -2.23
N LEU A 594 12.48 -6.94 -3.41
CA LEU A 594 11.76 -6.48 -4.60
C LEU A 594 11.17 -7.65 -5.40
N ASP A 595 11.87 -8.79 -5.47
CA ASP A 595 11.39 -9.98 -6.20
C ASP A 595 10.08 -10.55 -5.63
N GLN A 596 9.73 -10.27 -4.38
CA GLN A 596 8.44 -10.69 -3.84
C GLN A 596 7.24 -10.07 -4.56
N TYR A 597 7.42 -8.94 -5.24
CA TYR A 597 6.40 -8.28 -6.05
C TYR A 597 6.35 -8.81 -7.49
N HIS A 598 7.40 -9.50 -7.96
CA HIS A 598 7.38 -10.16 -9.26
C HIS A 598 6.30 -11.21 -9.32
N SER A 599 5.38 -11.09 -10.27
CA SER A 599 4.18 -11.92 -10.38
C SER A 599 3.81 -12.17 -11.84
N THR A 600 2.56 -12.41 -12.12
CA THR A 600 2.02 -12.53 -13.47
C THR A 600 0.72 -11.76 -13.61
N CYS A 601 0.51 -11.16 -14.77
CA CYS A 601 -0.80 -10.78 -15.25
C CYS A 601 -1.09 -11.61 -16.49
N MET A 602 -2.00 -12.55 -16.37
CA MET A 602 -2.42 -13.41 -17.48
C MET A 602 -3.36 -12.64 -18.40
N ILE A 603 -3.08 -12.59 -19.69
CA ILE A 603 -4.00 -12.12 -20.72
C ILE A 603 -4.21 -13.30 -21.67
N TYR A 604 -5.15 -14.16 -21.33
CA TYR A 604 -5.40 -15.43 -22.00
C TYR A 604 -6.58 -15.36 -22.95
N CYS A 605 -6.40 -15.89 -24.16
CA CYS A 605 -7.46 -16.13 -25.12
C CYS A 605 -7.19 -17.47 -25.81
N ALA A 606 -8.16 -18.39 -25.78
CA ALA A 606 -7.98 -19.70 -26.39
C ALA A 606 -7.88 -19.63 -27.92
N GLY A 607 -8.42 -18.57 -28.54
CA GLY A 607 -8.31 -18.30 -29.97
C GLY A 607 -6.93 -17.78 -30.44
N LEU A 608 -6.01 -17.49 -29.49
CA LEU A 608 -4.65 -17.08 -29.85
C LEU A 608 -3.83 -18.34 -30.25
N GLU A 609 -3.24 -18.33 -31.46
CA GLU A 609 -2.53 -19.49 -32.00
C GLU A 609 -1.20 -19.77 -31.29
N GLU A 610 -0.45 -18.73 -30.98
CA GLU A 610 0.88 -18.81 -30.32
C GLU A 610 0.95 -17.78 -29.18
N PRO A 611 1.70 -18.06 -28.09
CA PRO A 611 1.93 -17.08 -27.03
C PRO A 611 2.68 -15.84 -27.54
N ILE A 612 2.32 -14.68 -27.02
CA ILE A 612 3.01 -13.40 -27.25
C ILE A 612 3.78 -13.06 -26.00
N HIS A 613 5.09 -12.92 -26.09
CA HIS A 613 5.96 -12.52 -24.98
C HIS A 613 6.24 -11.02 -25.01
N CYS A 614 6.16 -10.40 -23.84
CA CYS A 614 6.53 -9.02 -23.62
C CYS A 614 7.50 -8.97 -22.42
N ASP A 615 8.72 -8.55 -22.66
CA ASP A 615 9.80 -8.45 -21.67
C ASP A 615 9.92 -7.05 -21.04
N GLU A 616 8.99 -6.14 -21.37
CA GLU A 616 8.94 -4.82 -20.78
C GLU A 616 8.49 -4.85 -19.31
N TYR A 617 9.08 -3.95 -18.50
CA TYR A 617 8.73 -3.81 -17.09
C TYR A 617 7.40 -3.12 -16.93
N CYS A 618 6.47 -3.75 -16.25
CA CYS A 618 5.12 -3.23 -16.08
C CYS A 618 4.50 -3.63 -14.73
N CYS A 619 3.39 -2.99 -14.39
CA CYS A 619 2.69 -3.22 -13.13
C CYS A 619 1.16 -3.01 -13.25
N ASN A 620 0.44 -3.06 -12.15
CA ASN A 620 -1.04 -3.03 -12.13
C ASN A 620 -1.67 -1.88 -12.92
N VAL A 621 -1.09 -0.68 -12.88
CA VAL A 621 -1.66 0.50 -13.56
C VAL A 621 -1.54 0.42 -15.10
N ASP A 622 -0.62 -0.40 -15.62
CA ASP A 622 -0.34 -0.52 -17.06
C ASP A 622 -1.35 -1.42 -17.78
N ILE A 623 -2.16 -2.18 -17.04
CA ILE A 623 -3.04 -3.19 -17.65
C ILE A 623 -4.25 -2.56 -18.33
N VAL A 624 -4.87 -1.52 -17.75
CA VAL A 624 -6.03 -0.85 -18.40
C VAL A 624 -5.65 -0.27 -19.77
N PRO A 625 -4.61 0.59 -19.93
CA PRO A 625 -4.24 1.09 -21.25
C PRO A 625 -3.84 -0.02 -22.22
N THR A 626 -3.21 -1.09 -21.76
CA THR A 626 -2.90 -2.28 -22.58
C THR A 626 -4.16 -2.95 -23.11
N ILE A 627 -5.16 -3.18 -22.25
CA ILE A 627 -6.42 -3.80 -22.66
C ILE A 627 -7.19 -2.88 -23.65
N LEU A 628 -7.20 -1.57 -23.40
CA LEU A 628 -7.85 -0.62 -24.30
C LEU A 628 -7.20 -0.63 -25.70
N ASN A 629 -5.87 -0.70 -25.77
CA ASN A 629 -5.15 -0.84 -27.04
C ASN A 629 -5.46 -2.17 -27.73
N LEU A 630 -5.40 -3.29 -27.02
CA LEU A 630 -5.71 -4.63 -27.56
C LEU A 630 -7.15 -4.74 -28.09
N PHE A 631 -8.10 -4.02 -27.50
CA PHE A 631 -9.50 -3.98 -27.92
C PHE A 631 -9.81 -2.85 -28.91
N ASN A 632 -8.83 -2.03 -29.30
CA ASN A 632 -9.00 -0.85 -30.18
C ASN A 632 -10.06 0.13 -29.64
N ILE A 633 -10.15 0.28 -28.33
CA ILE A 633 -11.08 1.21 -27.67
C ILE A 633 -10.39 2.57 -27.54
N PRO A 634 -10.94 3.65 -28.10
CA PRO A 634 -10.32 4.98 -28.04
C PRO A 634 -10.25 5.54 -26.61
N PHE A 635 -9.12 6.13 -26.25
CA PHE A 635 -8.88 6.80 -24.97
C PHE A 635 -7.78 7.87 -25.10
N ASP A 636 -7.69 8.77 -24.13
CA ASP A 636 -6.53 9.64 -23.99
C ASP A 636 -5.59 9.05 -22.94
N SER A 637 -4.46 8.51 -23.40
CA SER A 637 -3.51 7.82 -22.53
C SER A 637 -2.88 8.73 -21.49
N ARG A 638 -2.88 10.06 -21.69
CA ARG A 638 -2.37 11.04 -20.72
C ARG A 638 -3.25 11.13 -19.46
N LEU A 639 -4.50 10.69 -19.53
CA LEU A 639 -5.45 10.67 -18.39
C LEU A 639 -5.34 9.39 -17.52
N LEU A 640 -4.62 8.38 -17.99
CA LEU A 640 -4.30 7.16 -17.24
C LEU A 640 -2.87 7.24 -16.73
N MET A 641 -2.57 6.72 -15.53
CA MET A 641 -1.20 6.81 -14.97
C MET A 641 -0.30 5.63 -15.36
N GLY A 642 -0.86 4.59 -15.93
CA GLY A 642 -0.13 3.51 -16.59
C GLY A 642 0.15 3.77 -18.06
N THR A 643 0.88 2.85 -18.68
CA THR A 643 1.30 2.88 -20.08
C THR A 643 0.96 1.54 -20.73
N ASP A 644 0.54 1.54 -22.01
CA ASP A 644 0.40 0.29 -22.77
C ASP A 644 1.74 -0.43 -22.85
N VAL A 645 1.80 -1.68 -22.42
CA VAL A 645 3.05 -2.47 -22.37
C VAL A 645 3.68 -2.72 -23.73
N PHE A 646 2.93 -2.57 -24.81
CA PHE A 646 3.41 -2.72 -26.19
C PHE A 646 3.77 -1.40 -26.86
N SER A 647 3.66 -0.28 -26.19
CA SER A 647 3.99 1.04 -26.72
C SER A 647 5.50 1.23 -26.80
N THR A 648 6.08 1.20 -28.01
CA THR A 648 7.54 1.17 -28.24
C THR A 648 8.27 2.46 -27.85
N ASP A 649 7.58 3.59 -27.84
CA ASP A 649 8.17 4.90 -27.48
C ASP A 649 8.04 5.26 -26.01
N SER A 650 7.43 4.40 -25.21
CA SER A 650 7.17 4.62 -23.79
C SER A 650 8.33 4.18 -22.90
N MET A 651 8.40 4.78 -21.71
CA MET A 651 9.30 4.33 -20.65
C MET A 651 8.61 3.23 -19.85
N HIS A 652 9.10 2.01 -19.96
CA HIS A 652 8.57 0.86 -19.26
C HIS A 652 9.26 0.69 -17.90
N THR A 653 8.49 0.82 -16.82
CA THR A 653 9.00 0.76 -15.46
C THR A 653 7.95 0.18 -14.54
N ALA A 654 8.27 -0.89 -13.85
CA ALA A 654 7.45 -1.41 -12.78
C ALA A 654 7.63 -0.55 -11.52
N MET A 655 6.59 0.17 -11.12
CA MET A 655 6.55 0.99 -9.91
C MET A 655 5.87 0.24 -8.77
N LEU A 656 6.36 0.41 -7.55
CA LEU A 656 5.78 -0.17 -6.35
C LEU A 656 5.14 0.93 -5.47
N TYR A 657 4.22 0.54 -4.60
CA TYR A 657 3.48 1.43 -3.70
C TYR A 657 4.38 2.35 -2.85
N ASN A 658 5.58 1.89 -2.50
CA ASN A 658 6.58 2.64 -1.72
C ASN A 658 7.55 3.45 -2.59
N LYS A 659 7.23 3.59 -3.90
CA LYS A 659 8.03 4.31 -4.89
C LYS A 659 9.38 3.68 -5.24
N SER A 660 9.61 2.43 -4.83
CA SER A 660 10.63 1.59 -5.43
C SER A 660 10.28 1.33 -6.90
N PHE A 661 11.27 1.13 -7.74
CA PHE A 661 11.02 0.88 -9.15
C PHE A 661 12.05 -0.07 -9.77
N LEU A 662 11.63 -0.74 -10.83
CA LEU A 662 12.44 -1.68 -11.57
C LEU A 662 12.27 -1.41 -13.07
N ASN A 663 13.38 -1.41 -13.81
CA ASN A 663 13.40 -1.32 -15.27
C ASN A 663 14.59 -2.10 -15.85
N ASP A 664 14.84 -1.94 -17.14
CA ASP A 664 15.94 -2.58 -17.87
C ASP A 664 17.33 -2.22 -17.32
N LYS A 665 17.50 -1.07 -16.67
CA LYS A 665 18.80 -0.54 -16.23
C LYS A 665 19.06 -0.72 -14.73
N VAL A 666 18.02 -0.67 -13.88
CA VAL A 666 18.20 -0.64 -12.44
C VAL A 666 17.00 -1.22 -11.67
N GLU A 667 17.28 -1.82 -10.52
CA GLU A 667 16.33 -2.09 -9.45
C GLU A 667 16.65 -1.15 -8.30
N TYR A 668 15.72 -0.25 -7.99
CA TYR A 668 15.88 0.72 -6.92
C TYR A 668 14.90 0.47 -5.79
N ASN A 669 15.44 0.28 -4.58
CA ASN A 669 14.64 0.16 -3.37
C ASN A 669 14.63 1.50 -2.61
N SER A 670 13.50 2.19 -2.62
CA SER A 670 13.32 3.50 -1.97
C SER A 670 13.39 3.44 -0.44
N THR A 671 13.15 2.28 0.17
CA THR A 671 13.15 2.11 1.63
C THR A 671 14.56 2.17 2.21
N ASN A 672 15.53 1.58 1.52
CA ASN A 672 16.94 1.53 1.97
C ASN A 672 17.90 2.29 1.06
N HIS A 673 17.38 2.95 -0.01
CA HIS A 673 18.12 3.71 -1.02
C HIS A 673 19.18 2.86 -1.75
N GLU A 674 18.92 1.58 -1.92
CA GLU A 674 19.81 0.66 -2.62
C GLU A 674 19.45 0.57 -4.11
N ALA A 675 20.41 0.82 -4.96
CA ALA A 675 20.31 0.64 -6.41
C ALA A 675 21.15 -0.55 -6.84
N VAL A 676 20.52 -1.52 -7.50
CA VAL A 676 21.19 -2.65 -8.14
C VAL A 676 21.15 -2.43 -9.63
N TRP A 677 22.27 -1.99 -10.19
CA TRP A 677 22.39 -1.70 -11.60
C TRP A 677 22.57 -2.97 -12.44
N LYS A 678 21.84 -3.06 -13.54
CA LYS A 678 21.88 -4.15 -14.52
C LYS A 678 22.83 -3.85 -15.69
N ILE A 679 23.33 -2.62 -15.76
CA ILE A 679 24.26 -2.11 -16.77
C ILE A 679 25.68 -1.95 -16.21
N ASP A 680 26.66 -1.82 -17.07
CA ASP A 680 28.03 -1.49 -16.65
C ASP A 680 28.14 -0.02 -16.21
N THR A 681 28.14 0.20 -14.91
CA THR A 681 28.20 1.54 -14.33
C THR A 681 29.58 2.20 -14.42
N SER A 682 30.63 1.47 -14.80
CA SER A 682 31.99 1.99 -14.83
C SER A 682 32.24 3.05 -15.91
N VAL A 683 31.32 3.15 -16.88
CA VAL A 683 31.37 4.11 -17.98
C VAL A 683 30.63 5.42 -17.70
N TYR A 684 29.94 5.53 -16.56
CA TYR A 684 29.12 6.69 -16.17
C TYR A 684 29.68 7.35 -14.90
N CYS A 685 29.55 8.67 -14.78
CA CYS A 685 29.87 9.34 -13.52
C CYS A 685 28.78 9.09 -12.47
N GLU A 686 29.17 9.20 -11.19
CA GLU A 686 28.25 9.01 -10.06
C GLU A 686 27.06 10.00 -10.11
N GLU A 687 27.30 11.24 -10.59
CA GLU A 687 26.27 12.27 -10.73
C GLU A 687 25.21 11.89 -11.79
N ALA A 688 25.58 11.23 -12.88
CA ALA A 688 24.65 10.77 -13.91
C ALA A 688 23.75 9.64 -13.36
N LEU A 689 24.34 8.67 -12.67
CA LEU A 689 23.61 7.56 -12.04
C LEU A 689 22.65 8.07 -10.94
N ASP A 690 23.10 9.01 -10.10
CA ASP A 690 22.28 9.62 -9.07
C ASP A 690 21.13 10.47 -9.67
N SER A 691 21.39 11.21 -10.74
CA SER A 691 20.35 11.96 -11.46
C SER A 691 19.29 11.06 -12.07
N TYR A 692 19.68 9.94 -12.66
CA TYR A 692 18.76 8.94 -13.19
C TYR A 692 17.77 8.44 -12.10
N ILE A 693 18.28 8.04 -10.94
CA ILE A 693 17.43 7.62 -9.81
C ILE A 693 16.50 8.76 -9.36
N LYS A 694 17.02 9.98 -9.23
CA LYS A 694 16.23 11.15 -8.80
C LYS A 694 15.12 11.51 -9.78
N ASN A 695 15.38 11.38 -11.09
CA ASN A 695 14.38 11.65 -12.12
C ASN A 695 13.24 10.61 -12.06
N TYR A 696 13.55 9.32 -11.92
CA TYR A 696 12.51 8.30 -11.71
C TYR A 696 11.72 8.50 -10.42
N MET A 697 12.36 8.87 -9.32
CA MET A 697 11.65 9.19 -8.08
C MET A 697 10.72 10.39 -8.27
N ALA A 698 11.14 11.41 -9.03
CA ALA A 698 10.32 12.58 -9.32
C ALA A 698 9.12 12.23 -10.20
N LEU A 699 9.32 11.38 -11.20
CA LEU A 699 8.26 10.87 -12.07
C LEU A 699 7.23 10.06 -11.27
N ASN A 700 7.70 9.11 -10.45
CA ASN A 700 6.85 8.27 -9.61
C ASN A 700 6.02 9.11 -8.62
N ASP A 701 6.63 10.12 -7.99
CA ASP A 701 5.91 11.07 -7.14
C ASP A 701 4.84 11.83 -7.93
N SER A 702 5.13 12.23 -9.16
CA SER A 702 4.20 12.98 -10.00
C SER A 702 3.01 12.13 -10.44
N TYR A 703 3.21 10.89 -10.85
CA TYR A 703 2.13 9.97 -11.19
C TYR A 703 1.23 9.67 -9.99
N TYR A 704 1.86 9.45 -8.83
CA TYR A 704 1.13 9.23 -7.58
C TYR A 704 0.30 10.44 -7.18
N LEU A 705 0.89 11.65 -7.21
CA LEU A 705 0.21 12.89 -6.86
C LEU A 705 -0.88 13.27 -7.89
N ALA A 706 -0.65 13.03 -9.17
CA ALA A 706 -1.64 13.22 -10.21
C ALA A 706 -2.87 12.34 -9.96
N SER A 707 -2.66 11.05 -9.64
CA SER A 707 -3.75 10.13 -9.26
C SER A 707 -4.54 10.62 -8.05
N ILE A 708 -3.85 11.05 -6.98
CA ILE A 708 -4.49 11.61 -5.79
C ILE A 708 -5.30 12.86 -6.14
N ASN A 709 -4.77 13.75 -6.98
CA ASN A 709 -5.45 14.96 -7.39
C ASN A 709 -6.70 14.67 -8.24
N MET A 710 -6.64 13.68 -9.15
CA MET A 710 -7.80 13.20 -9.90
C MET A 710 -8.95 12.84 -8.96
N MET A 711 -8.63 12.10 -7.88
CA MET A 711 -9.61 11.65 -6.89
C MET A 711 -10.03 12.77 -5.94
N LYS A 712 -9.07 13.38 -5.20
CA LYS A 712 -9.34 14.32 -4.12
C LYS A 712 -10.12 15.54 -4.60
N TYR A 713 -9.73 16.12 -5.73
CA TYR A 713 -10.34 17.33 -6.27
C TYR A 713 -11.40 17.08 -7.34
N ASN A 714 -11.78 15.82 -7.55
CA ASN A 714 -12.72 15.43 -8.62
C ASN A 714 -12.30 16.02 -9.97
N PHE A 715 -11.01 15.85 -10.31
CA PHE A 715 -10.36 16.59 -11.38
C PHE A 715 -10.88 16.18 -12.75
N TYR A 716 -11.31 14.93 -12.96
CA TYR A 716 -11.99 14.51 -14.17
C TYR A 716 -13.23 15.36 -14.45
N LEU A 717 -14.08 15.63 -13.44
CA LEU A 717 -15.24 16.50 -13.61
C LEU A 717 -14.83 17.91 -14.06
N THR A 718 -13.71 18.40 -13.52
CA THR A 718 -13.15 19.72 -13.88
C THR A 718 -12.68 19.72 -15.34
N ILE A 719 -11.96 18.69 -15.78
CA ILE A 719 -11.49 18.54 -17.17
C ILE A 719 -12.69 18.51 -18.12
N TRP A 720 -13.67 17.62 -17.92
CA TRP A 720 -14.82 17.47 -18.78
C TRP A 720 -15.65 18.74 -18.89
N LYS A 721 -15.85 19.42 -17.75
CA LYS A 721 -16.54 20.70 -17.70
C LYS A 721 -15.80 21.81 -18.48
N GLN A 722 -14.49 21.93 -18.28
CA GLN A 722 -13.71 22.98 -18.92
C GLN A 722 -13.47 22.71 -20.41
N SER A 723 -13.42 21.45 -20.82
CA SER A 723 -13.38 21.04 -22.23
C SER A 723 -14.75 21.13 -22.93
N GLY A 724 -15.83 21.50 -22.19
CA GLY A 724 -17.17 21.63 -22.76
C GLY A 724 -17.82 20.30 -23.12
N LEU A 725 -17.36 19.19 -22.55
CA LEU A 725 -17.87 17.84 -22.81
C LEU A 725 -19.10 17.47 -21.98
N LEU A 726 -19.43 18.28 -20.97
CA LEU A 726 -20.64 18.13 -20.17
C LEU A 726 -21.51 19.38 -20.25
N THR A 727 -22.80 19.16 -20.45
CA THR A 727 -23.81 20.21 -20.31
C THR A 727 -24.04 20.58 -18.84
N ASN A 728 -24.63 21.73 -18.58
CA ASN A 728 -24.98 22.14 -17.22
C ASN A 728 -25.99 21.14 -16.55
N GLU A 729 -26.83 20.48 -17.34
CA GLU A 729 -27.79 19.48 -16.85
C GLU A 729 -27.05 18.19 -16.42
N GLU A 730 -26.09 17.73 -17.21
CA GLU A 730 -25.24 16.57 -16.87
C GLU A 730 -24.37 16.84 -15.66
N ILE A 731 -23.77 18.03 -15.56
CA ILE A 731 -23.00 18.45 -14.36
C ILE A 731 -23.90 18.45 -13.11
N ALA A 732 -25.15 18.94 -13.24
CA ALA A 732 -26.10 18.95 -12.12
C ALA A 732 -26.53 17.52 -11.74
N ALA A 733 -26.77 16.65 -12.73
CA ALA A 733 -27.09 15.26 -12.51
C ALA A 733 -25.94 14.51 -11.82
N GLU A 734 -24.70 14.73 -12.26
CA GLU A 734 -23.50 14.12 -11.63
C GLU A 734 -23.31 14.60 -10.18
N ASN A 735 -23.45 15.88 -9.91
CA ASN A 735 -23.40 16.39 -8.55
C ASN A 735 -24.50 15.78 -7.67
N GLN A 736 -25.68 15.53 -8.23
CA GLN A 736 -26.78 14.87 -7.51
C GLN A 736 -26.48 13.39 -7.25
N ARG A 737 -25.90 12.67 -8.23
CA ARG A 737 -25.44 11.29 -8.08
C ARG A 737 -24.38 11.19 -6.97
N ALA A 738 -23.37 12.06 -7.02
CA ALA A 738 -22.29 12.11 -6.02
C ALA A 738 -22.84 12.39 -4.61
N ALA A 739 -23.73 13.37 -4.46
CA ALA A 739 -24.39 13.68 -3.19
C ALA A 739 -25.17 12.48 -2.67
N ARG A 740 -25.95 11.80 -3.54
CA ARG A 740 -26.72 10.60 -3.15
C ARG A 740 -25.83 9.44 -2.75
N ALA A 741 -24.71 9.21 -3.44
CA ALA A 741 -23.73 8.20 -3.04
C ALA A 741 -23.17 8.48 -1.65
N MET A 742 -22.85 9.72 -1.34
CA MET A 742 -22.35 10.12 -0.01
C MET A 742 -23.41 9.98 1.08
N GLU A 743 -24.68 10.28 0.80
CA GLU A 743 -25.81 10.04 1.72
C GLU A 743 -25.94 8.54 2.04
N ILE A 744 -25.97 7.69 1.00
CA ILE A 744 -26.06 6.23 1.16
C ILE A 744 -24.88 5.71 1.96
N ASN A 745 -23.67 6.21 1.71
CA ASN A 745 -22.48 5.84 2.47
C ASN A 745 -22.61 6.23 3.95
N ALA A 746 -23.10 7.43 4.24
CA ALA A 746 -23.33 7.89 5.61
C ALA A 746 -24.41 7.03 6.33
N GLU A 747 -25.53 6.74 5.66
CA GLU A 747 -26.57 5.85 6.18
C GLU A 747 -26.00 4.45 6.50
N GLN A 748 -25.16 3.90 5.63
CA GLN A 748 -24.53 2.60 5.82
C GLN A 748 -23.54 2.62 7.01
N ASN A 749 -22.75 3.68 7.15
CA ASN A 749 -21.84 3.85 8.28
C ASN A 749 -22.61 3.89 9.62
N GLU A 750 -23.78 4.53 9.67
CA GLU A 750 -24.63 4.54 10.87
C GLU A 750 -25.16 3.14 11.18
N ILE A 751 -25.61 2.38 10.17
CA ILE A 751 -26.09 1.00 10.33
C ILE A 751 -24.97 0.10 10.88
N GLU A 752 -23.78 0.21 10.34
CA GLU A 752 -22.61 -0.58 10.78
C GLU A 752 -22.19 -0.21 12.20
N ALA A 753 -22.14 1.06 12.54
CA ALA A 753 -21.83 1.54 13.89
C ALA A 753 -22.85 1.04 14.91
N GLU A 754 -24.14 1.05 14.57
CA GLU A 754 -25.21 0.54 15.43
C GLU A 754 -25.12 -0.99 15.60
N ALA A 755 -24.84 -1.72 14.51
CA ALA A 755 -24.65 -3.17 14.56
C ALA A 755 -23.45 -3.55 15.46
N GLU A 756 -22.36 -2.79 15.37
CA GLU A 756 -21.18 -2.98 16.21
C GLU A 756 -21.47 -2.68 17.67
N ARG A 757 -22.23 -1.61 17.96
CA ARG A 757 -22.70 -1.28 19.30
C ARG A 757 -23.54 -2.42 19.90
N LEU A 758 -24.51 -2.94 19.15
CA LEU A 758 -25.38 -4.04 19.59
C LEU A 758 -24.57 -5.34 19.82
N LYS A 759 -23.60 -5.63 18.96
CA LYS A 759 -22.70 -6.78 19.12
C LYS A 759 -21.85 -6.66 20.40
N LYS A 760 -21.35 -5.47 20.69
CA LYS A 760 -20.61 -5.19 21.92
C LYS A 760 -21.46 -5.33 23.16
N GLU A 761 -22.68 -4.77 23.17
CA GLU A 761 -23.63 -4.89 24.28
C GLU A 761 -24.03 -6.36 24.54
N ALA A 762 -24.25 -7.15 23.46
CA ALA A 762 -24.52 -8.58 23.58
C ALA A 762 -23.31 -9.34 24.15
N GLY A 763 -22.10 -9.01 23.74
CA GLY A 763 -20.86 -9.59 24.27
C GLY A 763 -20.66 -9.26 25.78
N GLU A 764 -20.91 -8.02 26.17
CA GLU A 764 -20.87 -7.59 27.59
C GLU A 764 -21.93 -8.30 28.44
N ALA A 765 -23.14 -8.47 27.91
CA ALA A 765 -24.23 -9.19 28.60
C ALA A 765 -23.87 -10.68 28.76
N ALA A 766 -23.34 -11.34 27.73
CA ALA A 766 -22.92 -12.73 27.81
C ALA A 766 -21.76 -12.94 28.81
N ALA A 767 -20.80 -11.99 28.84
CA ALA A 767 -19.70 -12.02 29.80
C ALA A 767 -20.17 -11.82 31.23
N ALA A 768 -21.17 -10.94 31.44
CA ALA A 768 -21.80 -10.72 32.77
C ALA A 768 -22.58 -11.95 33.24
N GLU A 769 -23.30 -12.63 32.33
CA GLU A 769 -24.02 -13.88 32.60
C GLU A 769 -23.05 -15.01 32.96
N ALA A 770 -21.98 -15.18 32.22
CA ALA A 770 -20.93 -16.15 32.51
C ALA A 770 -20.25 -15.88 33.86
N ALA A 771 -19.98 -14.61 34.20
CA ALA A 771 -19.43 -14.22 35.49
C ALA A 771 -20.42 -14.48 36.65
N ALA A 772 -21.71 -14.30 36.45
CA ALA A 772 -22.74 -14.61 37.40
C ALA A 772 -22.87 -16.11 37.66
N GLN A 773 -22.85 -16.94 36.61
CA GLN A 773 -22.86 -18.41 36.72
C GLN A 773 -21.60 -18.94 37.45
N ALA A 774 -20.42 -18.41 37.14
CA ALA A 774 -19.20 -18.78 37.86
C ALA A 774 -19.23 -18.38 39.34
N ALA A 775 -19.88 -17.27 39.68
CA ALA A 775 -20.09 -16.85 41.08
C ALA A 775 -21.10 -17.73 41.82
N GLU A 776 -22.10 -18.26 41.14
CA GLU A 776 -23.05 -19.22 41.72
C GLU A 776 -22.43 -20.61 41.96
N GLU A 777 -21.60 -21.06 41.02
CA GLU A 777 -20.85 -22.34 41.14
C GLU A 777 -19.77 -22.27 42.25
N GLY A 778 -19.12 -21.13 42.44
CA GLY A 778 -18.11 -20.92 43.50
C GLY A 778 -18.66 -20.77 44.91
N VAL A 779 -20.01 -20.68 45.09
CA VAL A 779 -20.68 -20.66 46.39
C VAL A 779 -21.13 -22.05 46.85
N THR A 780 -21.04 -23.05 45.98
CA THR A 780 -21.43 -24.45 46.23
C THR A 780 -20.27 -25.39 46.57
N GLU A 781 -19.02 -24.93 46.67
CA GLU A 781 -17.89 -25.58 47.30
C GLU A 781 -17.57 -24.94 48.65
#